data_aa7d9b48ce4a9ea27cd64f98b0c4acc3
#
_entry.id   aa7d9b48ce4a9ea27cd64f98b0c4acc3
#
_cell.length_a   1.000
_cell.length_b   1.000
_cell.length_c   1.000
_cell.angle_alpha   90.00
_cell.angle_beta   90.00
_cell.angle_gamma   90.00
#
_symmetry.space_group_name_H-M   'P 1'
#
loop_
_entity.id
_entity.type
_entity.pdbx_description
1 polymer ?
#
loop_
_entity_poly.entity_id
_entity_poly.type
_entity_poly.pdbx_seq_one_letter_code
_entity_poly.pdbx_strand_id
1 'polypeptide(L)'
;MSFVLELLNKLNPEQQQAVIHEKGPAVVLAGAGSGKTTVLTTRVSWLISEKNVSPFNILVVTFTNKAAKEIKERITQTTGMDIPWSGTFHSLCAKILRIDGQSIGLSQNFVIYDSKDQLALIKDIYTKNNFSNEDFNMKAVQAAISNAKNELLSPSAYADVAFGGFQNHVAKVYKIYQYELGKASAVDFDDLLSKALKLLKEDQIIREKYQNKFEHVLVDEYQDTNKAQYNLTKILAQPQNNLFVVGDFCQSIYAWRGADYKNMMQLKQNFPDIKEYLLEQNYRSNQTILDAATQVISHNTTHPILKLWTDKPLGNRITCFEAENGNTEAKKIVNFIRSHSSGMELGEIAILYRTNAQSRAFEEALMQSGIPYKLIGGTKFYERKEVKDVIAYLRYALNSFDLVSFQRIQKLGKRRFSKFNEWIQKQNTSELLTENPASLLKDILDITDYLDKFKRQTEENLDRKANVEELLSVAVQFDSTAQFLENIALIQDNVFADGNKEEDSKRSVNLMSLHSAKGLEFEVVFLVGMEEGLMPHSRSMTDNEQMEEERRLCYVGITRAKTKLYLTYARTRTQYGIPSANTTSRFIFDIPEDLIETEIEKKYYNNNSYKNNSYSFYKNEKPSPASKADTRRIVVDDDILEGVINGDFDIDKLINS
;
A
#
# COMPACT_ATOMS: atom_id res chain seq x y z
N MET A 1 -37.71 -4.91 -25.22
CA MET A 1 -36.86 -3.90 -24.58
C MET A 1 -35.45 -4.45 -24.62
N SER A 2 -34.43 -3.69 -25.02
CA SER A 2 -33.07 -4.25 -25.03
C SER A 2 -32.62 -4.51 -23.60
N PHE A 3 -31.85 -5.55 -23.38
CA PHE A 3 -31.31 -5.88 -22.05
C PHE A 3 -30.53 -4.70 -21.43
N VAL A 4 -29.95 -3.85 -22.28
CA VAL A 4 -29.24 -2.63 -21.86
C VAL A 4 -30.20 -1.58 -21.30
N LEU A 5 -31.41 -1.44 -21.86
CA LEU A 5 -32.44 -0.54 -21.30
C LEU A 5 -32.96 -1.03 -19.94
N GLU A 6 -32.99 -2.34 -19.70
CA GLU A 6 -33.32 -2.89 -18.37
C GLU A 6 -32.22 -2.59 -17.35
N LEU A 7 -30.93 -2.67 -17.76
CA LEU A 7 -29.81 -2.28 -16.89
C LEU A 7 -29.85 -0.78 -16.59
N LEU A 8 -30.14 0.05 -17.60
CA LEU A 8 -30.24 1.50 -17.43
C LEU A 8 -31.29 1.85 -16.37
N ASN A 9 -32.44 1.19 -16.43
CA ASN A 9 -33.55 1.41 -15.48
C ASN A 9 -33.22 0.99 -14.03
N LYS A 10 -32.18 0.19 -13.81
CA LYS A 10 -31.72 -0.19 -12.48
C LYS A 10 -30.73 0.81 -11.87
N LEU A 11 -30.21 1.76 -12.65
CA LEU A 11 -29.31 2.80 -12.22
C LEU A 11 -30.09 3.96 -11.58
N ASN A 12 -29.46 4.69 -10.68
CA ASN A 12 -30.00 5.94 -10.18
C ASN A 12 -29.96 7.05 -11.26
N PRO A 13 -30.64 8.19 -11.05
CA PRO A 13 -30.70 9.25 -12.05
C PRO A 13 -29.34 9.80 -12.47
N GLU A 14 -28.41 9.97 -11.53
CA GLU A 14 -27.07 10.49 -11.78
C GLU A 14 -26.24 9.51 -12.60
N GLN A 15 -26.30 8.21 -12.25
CA GLN A 15 -25.67 7.15 -13.01
C GLN A 15 -26.25 7.04 -14.43
N GLN A 16 -27.59 7.14 -14.57
CA GLN A 16 -28.27 7.14 -15.89
C GLN A 16 -27.77 8.29 -16.75
N GLN A 17 -27.73 9.51 -16.20
CA GLN A 17 -27.23 10.69 -16.92
C GLN A 17 -25.78 10.51 -17.38
N ALA A 18 -24.91 9.94 -16.53
CA ALA A 18 -23.53 9.66 -16.90
C ALA A 18 -23.43 8.61 -18.02
N VAL A 19 -24.24 7.55 -17.95
CA VAL A 19 -24.28 6.48 -18.98
C VAL A 19 -24.74 7.02 -20.32
N ILE A 20 -25.80 7.84 -20.37
CA ILE A 20 -26.40 8.35 -21.62
C ILE A 20 -25.69 9.62 -22.13
N HIS A 21 -24.60 10.08 -21.51
CA HIS A 21 -23.82 11.22 -22.02
C HIS A 21 -23.53 11.06 -23.51
N GLU A 22 -23.91 12.03 -24.33
CA GLU A 22 -23.92 11.84 -25.80
C GLU A 22 -22.51 11.98 -26.40
N LYS A 23 -21.96 13.19 -26.42
CA LYS A 23 -20.70 13.53 -27.08
C LYS A 23 -19.87 14.50 -26.25
N GLY A 24 -18.58 14.49 -26.53
CA GLY A 24 -17.61 15.34 -25.86
C GLY A 24 -16.99 14.71 -24.61
N PRO A 25 -16.13 15.44 -23.91
CA PRO A 25 -15.44 14.95 -22.74
C PRO A 25 -16.38 14.93 -21.52
N ALA A 26 -16.27 13.87 -20.72
CA ALA A 26 -17.00 13.74 -19.46
C ALA A 26 -16.09 13.20 -18.35
N VAL A 27 -16.25 13.71 -17.16
CA VAL A 27 -15.65 13.19 -15.94
C VAL A 27 -16.72 12.77 -14.95
N VAL A 28 -16.63 11.53 -14.47
CA VAL A 28 -17.49 10.98 -13.44
C VAL A 28 -16.70 10.94 -12.15
N LEU A 29 -16.97 11.88 -11.27
CA LEU A 29 -16.45 11.88 -9.90
C LEU A 29 -17.33 10.95 -9.07
N ALA A 30 -16.80 9.83 -8.65
CA ALA A 30 -17.58 8.74 -8.11
C ALA A 30 -16.96 8.23 -6.82
N GLY A 31 -17.64 8.42 -5.71
CA GLY A 31 -17.14 8.00 -4.41
C GLY A 31 -16.96 6.48 -4.27
N ALA A 32 -16.39 6.06 -3.14
CA ALA A 32 -16.25 4.64 -2.84
C ALA A 32 -17.65 3.96 -2.88
N GLY A 33 -17.76 2.79 -3.53
CA GLY A 33 -18.99 2.02 -3.56
C GLY A 33 -20.17 2.64 -4.32
N SER A 34 -19.96 3.70 -5.12
CA SER A 34 -21.00 4.39 -5.90
C SER A 34 -21.30 3.76 -7.27
N GLY A 35 -20.68 2.62 -7.60
CA GLY A 35 -20.93 1.91 -8.85
C GLY A 35 -20.09 2.40 -10.04
N LYS A 36 -18.88 2.92 -9.83
CA LYS A 36 -17.92 3.34 -10.88
C LYS A 36 -17.87 2.39 -12.07
N THR A 37 -17.50 1.14 -11.79
CA THR A 37 -17.36 0.10 -12.82
C THR A 37 -18.69 -0.24 -13.49
N THR A 38 -19.80 -0.16 -12.76
CA THR A 38 -21.14 -0.39 -13.29
C THR A 38 -21.51 0.68 -14.31
N VAL A 39 -21.29 1.96 -13.97
CA VAL A 39 -21.54 3.08 -14.90
C VAL A 39 -20.68 2.95 -16.16
N LEU A 40 -19.39 2.65 -15.99
CA LEU A 40 -18.45 2.51 -17.12
C LEU A 40 -18.87 1.34 -18.05
N THR A 41 -19.16 0.16 -17.48
CA THR A 41 -19.55 -1.02 -18.28
C THR A 41 -20.91 -0.86 -18.93
N THR A 42 -21.90 -0.27 -18.22
CA THR A 42 -23.23 0.01 -18.79
C THR A 42 -23.13 1.05 -19.90
N ARG A 43 -22.29 2.08 -19.76
CA ARG A 43 -22.06 3.05 -20.83
C ARG A 43 -21.49 2.39 -22.09
N VAL A 44 -20.49 1.54 -21.94
CA VAL A 44 -19.96 0.80 -23.12
C VAL A 44 -21.04 -0.04 -23.78
N SER A 45 -21.83 -0.76 -22.98
CA SER A 45 -22.92 -1.57 -23.48
C SER A 45 -23.98 -0.71 -24.18
N TRP A 46 -24.30 0.48 -23.65
CA TRP A 46 -25.23 1.44 -24.26
C TRP A 46 -24.69 2.00 -25.58
N LEU A 47 -23.41 2.35 -25.67
CA LEU A 47 -22.78 2.80 -26.91
C LEU A 47 -22.93 1.73 -28.03
N ILE A 48 -22.69 0.47 -27.68
CA ILE A 48 -22.78 -0.64 -28.64
C ILE A 48 -24.20 -0.89 -29.05
N SER A 49 -25.12 -1.03 -28.10
CA SER A 49 -26.47 -1.53 -28.36
C SER A 49 -27.46 -0.44 -28.84
N GLU A 50 -27.36 0.77 -28.28
CA GLU A 50 -28.33 1.85 -28.56
C GLU A 50 -27.77 2.90 -29.53
N LYS A 51 -26.44 3.10 -29.53
CA LYS A 51 -25.80 4.07 -30.46
C LYS A 51 -25.16 3.37 -31.66
N ASN A 52 -25.18 2.05 -31.71
CA ASN A 52 -24.58 1.23 -32.77
C ASN A 52 -23.08 1.50 -33.02
N VAL A 53 -22.35 1.88 -31.96
CA VAL A 53 -20.90 2.08 -32.04
C VAL A 53 -20.23 0.71 -32.14
N SER A 54 -19.36 0.54 -33.11
CA SER A 54 -18.60 -0.70 -33.27
C SER A 54 -17.72 -0.97 -32.03
N PRO A 55 -17.72 -2.20 -31.46
CA PRO A 55 -16.80 -2.56 -30.38
C PRO A 55 -15.30 -2.34 -30.71
N PHE A 56 -14.94 -2.30 -31.99
CA PHE A 56 -13.58 -2.00 -32.47
C PHE A 56 -13.21 -0.52 -32.35
N ASN A 57 -14.20 0.36 -32.22
CA ASN A 57 -14.03 1.80 -32.15
C ASN A 57 -14.11 2.33 -30.70
N ILE A 58 -14.25 1.43 -29.73
CA ILE A 58 -14.28 1.76 -28.30
C ILE A 58 -12.97 1.31 -27.67
N LEU A 59 -12.28 2.26 -27.00
CA LEU A 59 -11.14 2.01 -26.17
C LEU A 59 -11.53 2.05 -24.70
N VAL A 60 -11.28 0.97 -23.95
CA VAL A 60 -11.53 0.90 -22.49
C VAL A 60 -10.24 0.59 -21.77
N VAL A 61 -9.80 1.49 -20.90
CA VAL A 61 -8.53 1.36 -20.18
C VAL A 61 -8.75 1.41 -18.68
N THR A 62 -8.06 0.52 -17.95
CA THR A 62 -8.06 0.49 -16.49
C THR A 62 -6.65 0.27 -15.96
N PHE A 63 -6.47 0.33 -14.63
CA PHE A 63 -5.18 0.24 -13.99
C PHE A 63 -4.68 -1.20 -13.80
N THR A 64 -5.56 -2.17 -13.52
CA THR A 64 -5.18 -3.54 -13.20
C THR A 64 -5.72 -4.57 -14.18
N ASN A 65 -4.97 -5.67 -14.37
CA ASN A 65 -5.42 -6.79 -15.22
C ASN A 65 -6.73 -7.44 -14.69
N LYS A 66 -6.92 -7.46 -13.37
CA LYS A 66 -8.15 -7.98 -12.75
C LYS A 66 -9.36 -7.12 -13.15
N ALA A 67 -9.25 -5.80 -13.00
CA ALA A 67 -10.31 -4.87 -13.41
C ALA A 67 -10.58 -4.94 -14.93
N ALA A 68 -9.54 -5.03 -15.75
CA ALA A 68 -9.66 -5.18 -17.18
C ALA A 68 -10.44 -6.46 -17.58
N LYS A 69 -10.14 -7.57 -16.92
CA LYS A 69 -10.83 -8.85 -17.12
C LYS A 69 -12.31 -8.74 -16.71
N GLU A 70 -12.58 -8.19 -15.53
CA GLU A 70 -13.93 -7.99 -15.00
C GLU A 70 -14.78 -7.09 -15.90
N ILE A 71 -14.24 -5.96 -16.35
CA ILE A 71 -14.89 -5.05 -17.28
C ILE A 71 -15.26 -5.78 -18.58
N LYS A 72 -14.30 -6.50 -19.16
CA LYS A 72 -14.48 -7.26 -20.39
C LYS A 72 -15.58 -8.33 -20.23
N GLU A 73 -15.54 -9.12 -19.17
CA GLU A 73 -16.55 -10.15 -18.88
C GLU A 73 -17.94 -9.56 -18.73
N ARG A 74 -18.11 -8.47 -17.97
CA ARG A 74 -19.41 -7.80 -17.77
C ARG A 74 -19.99 -7.26 -19.09
N ILE A 75 -19.15 -6.66 -19.93
CA ILE A 75 -19.61 -6.13 -21.22
C ILE A 75 -19.98 -7.28 -22.16
N THR A 76 -19.18 -8.33 -22.22
CA THR A 76 -19.50 -9.52 -23.04
C THR A 76 -20.78 -10.19 -22.59
N GLN A 77 -21.03 -10.32 -21.29
CA GLN A 77 -22.29 -10.85 -20.75
C GLN A 77 -23.49 -10.01 -21.12
N THR A 78 -23.31 -8.68 -21.19
CA THR A 78 -24.41 -7.75 -21.46
C THR A 78 -24.73 -7.63 -22.95
N THR A 79 -23.69 -7.61 -23.81
CA THR A 79 -23.81 -7.29 -25.26
C THR A 79 -23.65 -8.52 -26.16
N GLY A 80 -23.13 -9.62 -25.62
CA GLY A 80 -22.69 -10.78 -26.44
C GLY A 80 -21.43 -10.51 -27.27
N MET A 81 -20.81 -9.32 -27.16
CA MET A 81 -19.70 -8.89 -28.00
C MET A 81 -18.42 -8.70 -27.19
N ASP A 82 -17.29 -9.07 -27.80
CA ASP A 82 -15.97 -8.79 -27.23
C ASP A 82 -15.49 -7.37 -27.60
N ILE A 83 -14.76 -6.73 -26.70
CA ILE A 83 -14.10 -5.43 -26.94
C ILE A 83 -12.61 -5.67 -27.13
N PRO A 84 -12.11 -5.62 -28.38
CA PRO A 84 -10.70 -5.93 -28.68
C PRO A 84 -9.71 -4.94 -28.10
N TRP A 85 -10.15 -3.72 -27.77
CA TRP A 85 -9.34 -2.63 -27.22
C TRP A 85 -9.72 -2.33 -25.77
N SER A 86 -9.93 -3.38 -24.98
CA SER A 86 -10.09 -3.31 -23.53
C SER A 86 -8.88 -3.91 -22.85
N GLY A 87 -8.30 -3.22 -21.85
CA GLY A 87 -7.11 -3.68 -21.15
C GLY A 87 -6.50 -2.66 -20.19
N THR A 88 -5.25 -2.91 -19.78
CA THR A 88 -4.45 -1.93 -19.05
C THR A 88 -3.71 -0.98 -20.01
N PHE A 89 -3.28 0.18 -19.53
CA PHE A 89 -2.45 1.10 -20.32
C PHE A 89 -1.24 0.40 -20.95
N HIS A 90 -0.54 -0.45 -20.18
CA HIS A 90 0.62 -1.18 -20.70
C HIS A 90 0.26 -2.18 -21.80
N SER A 91 -0.86 -2.90 -21.66
CA SER A 91 -1.31 -3.83 -22.69
C SER A 91 -1.74 -3.11 -23.98
N LEU A 92 -2.40 -1.95 -23.86
CA LEU A 92 -2.71 -1.08 -24.98
C LEU A 92 -1.45 -0.61 -25.71
N CYS A 93 -0.50 -0.05 -24.95
CA CYS A 93 0.76 0.45 -25.52
C CYS A 93 1.58 -0.65 -26.18
N ALA A 94 1.68 -1.83 -25.56
CA ALA A 94 2.33 -2.98 -26.15
C ALA A 94 1.67 -3.39 -27.48
N LYS A 95 0.34 -3.37 -27.56
CA LYS A 95 -0.41 -3.69 -28.78
C LYS A 95 -0.16 -2.65 -29.89
N ILE A 96 -0.22 -1.36 -29.56
CA ILE A 96 0.10 -0.27 -30.52
C ILE A 96 1.52 -0.42 -31.04
N LEU A 97 2.49 -0.62 -30.15
CA LEU A 97 3.91 -0.73 -30.52
C LEU A 97 4.22 -1.98 -31.36
N ARG A 98 3.51 -3.11 -31.14
CA ARG A 98 3.65 -4.31 -31.98
C ARG A 98 3.11 -4.10 -33.40
N ILE A 99 2.08 -3.28 -33.54
CA ILE A 99 1.45 -3.02 -34.83
C ILE A 99 2.24 -1.98 -35.62
N ASP A 100 2.61 -0.86 -35.00
CA ASP A 100 3.14 0.31 -35.70
C ASP A 100 4.51 0.80 -35.20
N GLY A 101 5.14 0.13 -34.22
CA GLY A 101 6.38 0.57 -33.61
C GLY A 101 7.59 0.62 -34.53
N GLN A 102 7.50 0.03 -35.73
CA GLN A 102 8.56 0.07 -36.73
C GLN A 102 8.93 1.49 -37.15
N SER A 103 7.99 2.42 -37.18
CA SER A 103 8.25 3.83 -37.54
C SER A 103 9.21 4.53 -36.57
N ILE A 104 9.30 4.06 -35.33
CA ILE A 104 10.25 4.55 -34.31
C ILE A 104 11.44 3.59 -34.10
N GLY A 105 11.66 2.65 -35.03
CA GLY A 105 12.77 1.69 -35.01
C GLY A 105 12.58 0.52 -34.02
N LEU A 106 11.36 0.24 -33.57
CA LEU A 106 11.08 -0.88 -32.68
C LEU A 106 10.61 -2.10 -33.49
N SER A 107 11.25 -3.26 -33.29
CA SER A 107 10.82 -4.52 -33.89
C SER A 107 9.46 -4.95 -33.40
N GLN A 108 8.62 -5.55 -34.25
CA GLN A 108 7.32 -6.11 -33.85
C GLN A 108 7.46 -7.20 -32.80
N ASN A 109 8.56 -7.94 -32.78
CA ASN A 109 8.85 -9.03 -31.86
C ASN A 109 9.70 -8.59 -30.67
N PHE A 110 9.62 -7.32 -30.25
CA PHE A 110 10.36 -6.85 -29.08
C PHE A 110 10.03 -7.65 -27.83
N VAL A 111 11.03 -7.81 -26.97
CA VAL A 111 10.89 -8.47 -25.68
C VAL A 111 10.58 -7.41 -24.59
N ILE A 112 9.71 -7.75 -23.66
CA ILE A 112 9.40 -6.89 -22.50
C ILE A 112 10.22 -7.38 -21.31
N TYR A 113 11.12 -6.54 -20.82
CA TYR A 113 11.95 -6.84 -19.65
C TYR A 113 11.19 -6.53 -18.35
N ASP A 114 11.11 -7.52 -17.49
CA ASP A 114 10.62 -7.33 -16.13
C ASP A 114 11.67 -6.64 -15.23
N SER A 115 11.31 -6.34 -13.98
CA SER A 115 12.24 -5.68 -13.04
C SER A 115 13.51 -6.48 -12.74
N LYS A 116 13.48 -7.82 -12.91
CA LYS A 116 14.68 -8.66 -12.74
C LYS A 116 15.57 -8.60 -13.95
N ASP A 117 14.98 -8.62 -15.15
CA ASP A 117 15.70 -8.48 -16.42
C ASP A 117 16.38 -7.11 -16.52
N GLN A 118 15.65 -6.04 -16.13
CA GLN A 118 16.22 -4.68 -16.04
C GLN A 118 17.42 -4.63 -15.10
N LEU A 119 17.30 -5.22 -13.90
CA LEU A 119 18.40 -5.26 -12.94
C LEU A 119 19.58 -6.09 -13.43
N ALA A 120 19.32 -7.19 -14.16
CA ALA A 120 20.36 -8.00 -14.77
C ALA A 120 21.13 -7.22 -15.84
N LEU A 121 20.42 -6.45 -16.68
CA LEU A 121 21.03 -5.58 -17.68
C LEU A 121 21.87 -4.47 -17.03
N ILE A 122 21.35 -3.81 -15.98
CA ILE A 122 22.10 -2.80 -15.23
C ILE A 122 23.37 -3.41 -14.61
N LYS A 123 23.28 -4.63 -14.08
CA LYS A 123 24.43 -5.36 -13.54
C LYS A 123 25.50 -5.62 -14.60
N ASP A 124 25.09 -6.01 -15.81
CA ASP A 124 26.01 -6.20 -16.94
C ASP A 124 26.68 -4.88 -17.35
N ILE A 125 25.93 -3.79 -17.40
CA ILE A 125 26.44 -2.42 -17.65
C ILE A 125 27.48 -2.04 -16.60
N TYR A 126 27.20 -2.29 -15.31
CA TYR A 126 28.14 -2.01 -14.22
C TYR A 126 29.45 -2.78 -14.39
N THR A 127 29.35 -4.07 -14.72
CA THR A 127 30.50 -4.93 -14.94
C THR A 127 31.35 -4.46 -16.12
N LYS A 128 30.72 -4.15 -17.26
CA LYS A 128 31.41 -3.73 -18.47
C LYS A 128 32.07 -2.35 -18.38
N ASN A 129 31.51 -1.44 -17.57
CA ASN A 129 32.02 -0.09 -17.42
C ASN A 129 32.80 0.14 -16.11
N ASN A 130 33.10 -0.93 -15.36
CA ASN A 130 33.80 -0.88 -14.07
C ASN A 130 33.13 0.08 -13.05
N PHE A 131 31.80 0.16 -13.06
CA PHE A 131 31.07 0.94 -12.06
C PHE A 131 30.98 0.18 -10.75
N SER A 132 31.21 0.88 -9.63
CA SER A 132 31.09 0.30 -8.28
C SER A 132 29.63 0.30 -7.82
N ASN A 133 29.14 -0.86 -7.35
CA ASN A 133 27.83 -0.94 -6.69
C ASN A 133 27.89 -0.41 -5.23
N GLU A 134 29.07 -0.26 -4.65
CA GLU A 134 29.27 0.35 -3.33
C GLU A 134 29.08 1.86 -3.40
N ASP A 135 29.52 2.51 -4.50
CA ASP A 135 29.32 3.94 -4.72
C ASP A 135 27.86 4.24 -5.07
N PHE A 136 27.30 3.49 -6.03
CA PHE A 136 25.93 3.70 -6.49
C PHE A 136 25.20 2.36 -6.72
N ASN A 137 24.26 2.06 -5.83
CA ASN A 137 23.53 0.80 -5.89
C ASN A 137 22.64 0.67 -7.14
N MET A 138 22.75 -0.45 -7.84
CA MET A 138 22.03 -0.74 -9.08
C MET A 138 20.51 -0.61 -9.00
N LYS A 139 19.88 -1.00 -7.89
CA LYS A 139 18.42 -0.89 -7.74
C LYS A 139 17.93 0.56 -7.64
N ALA A 140 18.73 1.47 -7.01
CA ALA A 140 18.36 2.87 -7.00
C ALA A 140 18.56 3.54 -8.35
N VAL A 141 19.57 3.11 -9.08
CA VAL A 141 19.74 3.55 -10.46
C VAL A 141 18.54 3.07 -11.30
N GLN A 142 18.12 1.81 -11.14
CA GLN A 142 16.89 1.28 -11.76
C GLN A 142 15.67 2.13 -11.41
N ALA A 143 15.45 2.41 -10.14
CA ALA A 143 14.32 3.22 -9.68
C ALA A 143 14.38 4.67 -10.22
N ALA A 144 15.58 5.28 -10.24
CA ALA A 144 15.77 6.62 -10.78
C ALA A 144 15.51 6.68 -12.29
N ILE A 145 15.92 5.64 -13.04
CA ILE A 145 15.61 5.52 -14.48
C ILE A 145 14.09 5.38 -14.69
N SER A 146 13.42 4.53 -13.91
CA SER A 146 11.97 4.36 -13.97
C SER A 146 11.23 5.68 -13.69
N ASN A 147 11.63 6.40 -12.65
CA ASN A 147 11.05 7.72 -12.33
C ASN A 147 11.28 8.72 -13.47
N ALA A 148 12.49 8.75 -14.06
CA ALA A 148 12.77 9.63 -15.21
C ALA A 148 11.86 9.30 -16.42
N LYS A 149 11.63 8.02 -16.72
CA LYS A 149 10.72 7.58 -17.77
C LYS A 149 9.27 7.95 -17.50
N ASN A 150 8.81 7.82 -16.24
CA ASN A 150 7.47 8.22 -15.81
C ASN A 150 7.24 9.73 -15.96
N GLU A 151 8.29 10.55 -15.74
CA GLU A 151 8.30 11.98 -15.99
C GLU A 151 8.54 12.34 -17.48
N LEU A 152 8.64 11.33 -18.35
CA LEU A 152 8.89 11.49 -19.79
C LEU A 152 10.24 12.13 -20.12
N LEU A 153 11.23 11.99 -19.26
CA LEU A 153 12.59 12.46 -19.50
C LEU A 153 13.37 11.41 -20.30
N SER A 154 13.81 11.79 -21.50
CA SER A 154 14.77 10.99 -22.26
C SER A 154 16.13 10.94 -21.56
N PRO A 155 17.04 10.00 -21.92
CA PRO A 155 18.39 10.00 -21.35
C PRO A 155 19.14 11.33 -21.51
N SER A 156 18.95 12.05 -22.61
CA SER A 156 19.52 13.38 -22.82
C SER A 156 18.88 14.42 -21.92
N ALA A 157 17.53 14.50 -21.91
CA ALA A 157 16.81 15.45 -21.05
C ALA A 157 17.07 15.22 -19.56
N TYR A 158 17.26 13.97 -19.15
CA TYR A 158 17.65 13.67 -17.77
C TYR A 158 19.07 14.15 -17.45
N ALA A 159 20.01 13.99 -18.41
CA ALA A 159 21.37 14.46 -18.23
C ALA A 159 21.46 16.00 -18.10
N ASP A 160 20.59 16.73 -18.80
CA ASP A 160 20.54 18.20 -18.74
C ASP A 160 20.07 18.74 -17.37
N VAL A 161 19.27 17.95 -16.63
CA VAL A 161 18.75 18.34 -15.29
C VAL A 161 19.45 17.62 -14.14
N ALA A 162 20.38 16.70 -14.44
CA ALA A 162 21.09 15.91 -13.45
C ALA A 162 22.07 16.78 -12.65
N PHE A 163 21.91 16.81 -11.32
CA PHE A 163 22.80 17.54 -10.43
C PHE A 163 23.28 16.66 -9.27
N GLY A 164 24.59 16.69 -9.01
CA GLY A 164 25.21 15.89 -7.94
C GLY A 164 25.70 14.51 -8.43
N GLY A 165 26.46 13.84 -7.58
CA GLY A 165 27.19 12.61 -7.94
C GLY A 165 26.27 11.47 -8.38
N PHE A 166 25.17 11.25 -7.65
CA PHE A 166 24.24 10.17 -7.94
C PHE A 166 23.47 10.41 -9.25
N GLN A 167 22.88 11.59 -9.45
CA GLN A 167 22.10 11.90 -10.65
C GLN A 167 22.96 11.87 -11.90
N ASN A 168 24.20 12.38 -11.83
CA ASN A 168 25.14 12.31 -12.94
C ASN A 168 25.54 10.87 -13.26
N HIS A 169 25.66 9.99 -12.25
CA HIS A 169 25.88 8.57 -12.48
C HIS A 169 24.67 7.90 -13.15
N VAL A 170 23.46 8.19 -12.66
CA VAL A 170 22.21 7.72 -13.27
C VAL A 170 22.13 8.15 -14.73
N ALA A 171 22.46 9.41 -15.06
CA ALA A 171 22.45 9.89 -16.45
C ALA A 171 23.35 9.05 -17.37
N LYS A 172 24.57 8.73 -16.90
CA LYS A 172 25.51 7.86 -17.64
C LYS A 172 24.94 6.46 -17.85
N VAL A 173 24.44 5.83 -16.77
CA VAL A 173 23.88 4.48 -16.84
C VAL A 173 22.61 4.47 -17.68
N TYR A 174 21.72 5.45 -17.56
CA TYR A 174 20.48 5.54 -18.30
C TYR A 174 20.72 5.59 -19.82
N LYS A 175 21.73 6.36 -20.26
CA LYS A 175 22.11 6.43 -21.67
C LYS A 175 22.56 5.06 -22.20
N ILE A 176 23.42 4.35 -21.45
CA ILE A 176 23.91 3.01 -21.83
C ILE A 176 22.77 2.00 -21.76
N TYR A 177 21.96 2.05 -20.72
CA TYR A 177 20.81 1.15 -20.51
C TYR A 177 19.83 1.22 -21.67
N GLN A 178 19.47 2.43 -22.12
CA GLN A 178 18.54 2.61 -23.23
C GLN A 178 19.14 2.16 -24.57
N TYR A 179 20.45 2.33 -24.74
CA TYR A 179 21.17 1.81 -25.90
C TYR A 179 21.19 0.28 -25.94
N GLU A 180 21.49 -0.38 -24.82
CA GLU A 180 21.54 -1.84 -24.74
C GLU A 180 20.14 -2.47 -24.88
N LEU A 181 19.08 -1.84 -24.34
CA LEU A 181 17.69 -2.24 -24.60
C LEU A 181 17.38 -2.20 -26.11
N GLY A 182 17.74 -1.10 -26.78
CA GLY A 182 17.54 -0.99 -28.23
C GLY A 182 18.26 -2.07 -29.00
N LYS A 183 19.54 -2.37 -28.68
CA LYS A 183 20.34 -3.42 -29.28
C LYS A 183 19.74 -4.82 -29.05
N ALA A 184 19.14 -5.06 -27.89
CA ALA A 184 18.46 -6.32 -27.55
C ALA A 184 17.07 -6.42 -28.18
N SER A 185 16.60 -5.42 -28.93
CA SER A 185 15.19 -5.29 -29.34
C SER A 185 14.24 -5.48 -28.15
N ALA A 186 14.57 -4.89 -27.00
CA ALA A 186 13.82 -4.99 -25.78
C ALA A 186 13.29 -3.62 -25.35
N VAL A 187 12.23 -3.66 -24.58
CA VAL A 187 11.63 -2.52 -23.89
C VAL A 187 11.35 -2.91 -22.45
N ASP A 188 11.39 -1.99 -21.51
CA ASP A 188 10.84 -2.23 -20.19
C ASP A 188 9.39 -1.72 -20.08
N PHE A 189 8.76 -1.91 -18.92
CA PHE A 189 7.36 -1.48 -18.71
C PHE A 189 7.18 0.03 -18.91
N ASP A 190 8.12 0.85 -18.43
CA ASP A 190 8.05 2.30 -18.57
C ASP A 190 8.25 2.73 -20.05
N ASP A 191 9.09 1.99 -20.80
CA ASP A 191 9.26 2.18 -22.24
C ASP A 191 7.98 1.95 -23.03
N LEU A 192 7.11 1.03 -22.60
CA LEU A 192 5.83 0.79 -23.30
C LEU A 192 5.01 2.09 -23.37
N LEU A 193 4.92 2.81 -22.28
CA LEU A 193 4.18 4.07 -22.21
C LEU A 193 4.90 5.20 -22.96
N SER A 194 6.19 5.39 -22.65
CA SER A 194 6.98 6.49 -23.22
C SER A 194 7.19 6.36 -24.74
N LYS A 195 7.44 5.15 -25.24
CA LYS A 195 7.60 4.89 -26.69
C LYS A 195 6.28 4.96 -27.46
N ALA A 196 5.15 4.48 -26.87
CA ALA A 196 3.85 4.65 -27.48
C ALA A 196 3.47 6.14 -27.59
N LEU A 197 3.73 6.91 -26.52
CA LEU A 197 3.52 8.34 -26.54
C LEU A 197 4.41 9.05 -27.56
N LYS A 198 5.71 8.64 -27.65
CA LYS A 198 6.64 9.15 -28.65
C LYS A 198 6.13 8.86 -30.07
N LEU A 199 5.73 7.63 -30.37
CA LEU A 199 5.17 7.21 -31.65
C LEU A 199 4.00 8.10 -32.07
N LEU A 200 3.02 8.27 -31.17
CA LEU A 200 1.83 9.08 -31.45
C LEU A 200 2.11 10.59 -31.55
N LYS A 201 3.20 11.08 -30.96
CA LYS A 201 3.63 12.49 -31.10
C LYS A 201 4.37 12.76 -32.39
N GLU A 202 5.30 11.88 -32.76
CA GLU A 202 6.21 12.07 -33.89
C GLU A 202 5.63 11.64 -35.22
N ASP A 203 4.77 10.60 -35.25
CA ASP A 203 4.17 10.08 -36.48
C ASP A 203 2.71 10.51 -36.60
N GLN A 204 2.44 11.48 -37.45
CA GLN A 204 1.10 12.02 -37.66
C GLN A 204 0.15 10.97 -38.27
N ILE A 205 0.62 10.16 -39.20
CA ILE A 205 -0.21 9.16 -39.91
C ILE A 205 -0.71 8.11 -38.88
N ILE A 206 0.20 7.61 -38.05
CA ILE A 206 -0.13 6.63 -37.02
C ILE A 206 -1.05 7.26 -35.96
N ARG A 207 -0.77 8.49 -35.55
CA ARG A 207 -1.64 9.24 -34.62
C ARG A 207 -3.06 9.33 -35.16
N GLU A 208 -3.24 9.82 -36.38
CA GLU A 208 -4.55 9.97 -37.04
C GLU A 208 -5.25 8.61 -37.21
N LYS A 209 -4.51 7.54 -37.52
CA LYS A 209 -5.02 6.17 -37.58
C LYS A 209 -5.72 5.77 -36.27
N TYR A 210 -5.09 5.99 -35.13
CA TYR A 210 -5.68 5.62 -33.83
C TYR A 210 -6.75 6.61 -33.36
N GLN A 211 -6.59 7.88 -33.66
CA GLN A 211 -7.60 8.93 -33.40
C GLN A 211 -8.89 8.68 -34.16
N ASN A 212 -8.81 8.29 -35.44
CA ASN A 212 -9.98 7.96 -36.25
C ASN A 212 -10.57 6.58 -35.88
N LYS A 213 -9.73 5.69 -35.33
CA LYS A 213 -10.19 4.38 -34.88
C LYS A 213 -11.01 4.46 -33.61
N PHE A 214 -10.57 5.23 -32.61
CA PHE A 214 -11.22 5.30 -31.31
C PHE A 214 -12.23 6.45 -31.27
N GLU A 215 -13.49 6.12 -31.58
CA GLU A 215 -14.58 7.08 -31.49
C GLU A 215 -14.89 7.45 -30.04
N HIS A 216 -14.68 6.49 -29.11
CA HIS A 216 -14.86 6.68 -27.68
C HIS A 216 -13.66 6.13 -26.89
N VAL A 217 -13.16 6.93 -25.96
CA VAL A 217 -12.08 6.57 -25.02
C VAL A 217 -12.62 6.61 -23.60
N LEU A 218 -12.65 5.45 -22.94
CA LEU A 218 -13.13 5.33 -21.58
C LEU A 218 -11.98 4.88 -20.65
N VAL A 219 -11.83 5.55 -19.51
CA VAL A 219 -10.75 5.26 -18.55
C VAL A 219 -11.31 5.13 -17.14
N ASP A 220 -11.05 3.99 -16.50
CA ASP A 220 -11.37 3.73 -15.11
C ASP A 220 -10.21 4.10 -14.19
N GLU A 221 -10.49 4.40 -12.91
CA GLU A 221 -9.51 4.76 -11.87
C GLU A 221 -8.55 5.88 -12.32
N TYR A 222 -9.12 6.93 -12.95
CA TYR A 222 -8.31 7.99 -13.60
C TYR A 222 -7.40 8.75 -12.63
N GLN A 223 -7.72 8.82 -11.33
CA GLN A 223 -6.90 9.44 -10.30
C GLN A 223 -5.54 8.74 -10.09
N ASP A 224 -5.40 7.50 -10.57
CA ASP A 224 -4.14 6.75 -10.45
C ASP A 224 -3.23 6.88 -11.70
N THR A 225 -3.62 7.73 -12.65
CA THR A 225 -2.83 7.92 -13.89
C THR A 225 -1.56 8.72 -13.64
N ASN A 226 -0.46 8.30 -14.29
CA ASN A 226 0.77 9.07 -14.36
C ASN A 226 0.76 10.03 -15.58
N LYS A 227 1.78 10.87 -15.69
CA LYS A 227 1.93 11.87 -16.75
C LYS A 227 1.92 11.27 -18.16
N ALA A 228 2.52 10.09 -18.36
CA ALA A 228 2.53 9.42 -19.65
C ALA A 228 1.12 8.94 -20.04
N GLN A 229 0.41 8.32 -19.12
CA GLN A 229 -0.96 7.83 -19.30
C GLN A 229 -1.94 8.98 -19.56
N TYR A 230 -1.80 10.08 -18.82
CA TYR A 230 -2.57 11.30 -19.06
C TYR A 230 -2.40 11.83 -20.48
N ASN A 231 -1.15 11.98 -20.95
CA ASN A 231 -0.87 12.45 -22.30
C ASN A 231 -1.35 11.47 -23.38
N LEU A 232 -1.21 10.15 -23.19
CA LEU A 232 -1.74 9.14 -24.09
C LEU A 232 -3.26 9.25 -24.22
N THR A 233 -3.95 9.37 -23.11
CA THR A 233 -5.43 9.53 -23.08
C THR A 233 -5.86 10.78 -23.85
N LYS A 234 -5.17 11.91 -23.63
CA LYS A 234 -5.46 13.17 -24.30
C LYS A 234 -5.26 13.07 -25.82
N ILE A 235 -4.15 12.46 -26.27
CA ILE A 235 -3.86 12.31 -27.71
C ILE A 235 -4.88 11.38 -28.38
N LEU A 236 -5.20 10.25 -27.76
CA LEU A 236 -6.10 9.25 -28.34
C LEU A 236 -7.55 9.70 -28.39
N ALA A 237 -7.97 10.60 -27.49
CA ALA A 237 -9.33 11.14 -27.48
C ALA A 237 -9.58 12.19 -28.56
N GLN A 238 -8.54 12.85 -29.07
CA GLN A 238 -8.64 13.88 -30.11
C GLN A 238 -8.84 13.26 -31.50
N PRO A 239 -9.42 13.97 -32.45
CA PRO A 239 -10.09 15.28 -32.33
C PRO A 239 -11.53 15.18 -31.81
N GLN A 240 -12.11 13.98 -31.73
CA GLN A 240 -13.51 13.75 -31.35
C GLN A 240 -13.84 14.19 -29.91
N ASN A 241 -12.81 14.15 -29.04
CA ASN A 241 -12.91 14.50 -27.61
C ASN A 241 -13.98 13.69 -26.84
N ASN A 242 -14.40 12.53 -27.35
CA ASN A 242 -15.32 11.63 -26.65
C ASN A 242 -14.55 10.85 -25.56
N LEU A 243 -13.98 11.60 -24.61
CA LEU A 243 -13.26 11.08 -23.46
C LEU A 243 -14.20 10.96 -22.27
N PHE A 244 -14.34 9.75 -21.74
CA PHE A 244 -15.13 9.46 -20.56
C PHE A 244 -14.24 8.88 -19.47
N VAL A 245 -13.97 9.63 -18.42
CA VAL A 245 -13.13 9.20 -17.32
C VAL A 245 -13.94 9.03 -16.03
N VAL A 246 -13.61 7.99 -15.29
CA VAL A 246 -14.21 7.70 -13.99
C VAL A 246 -13.11 7.67 -12.94
N GLY A 247 -13.34 8.31 -11.79
CA GLY A 247 -12.34 8.33 -10.75
C GLY A 247 -12.85 8.86 -9.41
N ASP A 248 -12.01 8.67 -8.38
CA ASP A 248 -12.26 9.13 -7.03
C ASP A 248 -10.96 9.72 -6.45
N PHE A 249 -10.90 11.01 -6.23
CA PHE A 249 -9.74 11.68 -5.62
C PHE A 249 -9.36 11.09 -4.27
N CYS A 250 -10.36 10.71 -3.46
CA CYS A 250 -10.15 10.14 -2.13
C CYS A 250 -9.55 8.72 -2.16
N GLN A 251 -9.46 8.08 -3.33
CA GLN A 251 -8.85 6.77 -3.52
C GLN A 251 -7.52 6.81 -4.28
N SER A 252 -6.91 7.99 -4.46
CA SER A 252 -5.57 8.11 -5.04
C SER A 252 -4.51 7.77 -3.98
N ILE A 253 -3.96 6.56 -4.07
CA ILE A 253 -3.02 5.97 -3.08
C ILE A 253 -1.77 5.34 -3.74
N TYR A 254 -1.45 5.74 -4.96
CA TYR A 254 -0.32 5.22 -5.72
C TYR A 254 0.67 6.29 -6.18
N ALA A 255 0.79 7.41 -5.43
CA ALA A 255 1.77 8.46 -5.74
C ALA A 255 3.20 7.92 -5.79
N TRP A 256 3.54 6.94 -4.95
CA TRP A 256 4.82 6.22 -4.95
C TRP A 256 5.12 5.45 -6.26
N ARG A 257 4.09 5.23 -7.11
CA ARG A 257 4.22 4.66 -8.49
C ARG A 257 4.15 5.72 -9.58
N GLY A 258 4.20 7.00 -9.21
CA GLY A 258 4.10 8.12 -10.13
C GLY A 258 2.66 8.51 -10.51
N ALA A 259 1.64 7.99 -9.83
CA ALA A 259 0.27 8.47 -9.97
C ALA A 259 0.17 9.92 -9.51
N ASP A 260 -0.58 10.73 -10.25
CA ASP A 260 -0.83 12.13 -9.90
C ASP A 260 -2.31 12.45 -10.09
N TYR A 261 -3.05 12.55 -8.99
CA TYR A 261 -4.47 12.91 -9.02
C TYR A 261 -4.71 14.30 -9.64
N LYS A 262 -3.70 15.17 -9.68
CA LYS A 262 -3.75 16.48 -10.34
C LYS A 262 -4.05 16.35 -11.84
N ASN A 263 -3.73 15.19 -12.45
CA ASN A 263 -4.11 14.88 -13.83
C ASN A 263 -5.63 14.97 -14.05
N MET A 264 -6.43 14.52 -13.08
CA MET A 264 -7.89 14.60 -13.17
C MET A 264 -8.38 16.05 -13.02
N MET A 265 -7.70 16.87 -12.21
CA MET A 265 -8.00 18.30 -12.09
C MET A 265 -7.64 19.06 -13.36
N GLN A 266 -6.53 18.69 -14.03
CA GLN A 266 -6.08 19.31 -15.28
C GLN A 266 -7.01 19.03 -16.48
N LEU A 267 -7.89 18.02 -16.39
CA LEU A 267 -8.85 17.74 -17.47
C LEU A 267 -9.72 18.96 -17.79
N LYS A 268 -10.20 19.69 -16.78
CA LYS A 268 -11.00 20.90 -16.98
C LYS A 268 -10.26 22.00 -17.75
N GLN A 269 -8.93 22.09 -17.56
CA GLN A 269 -8.11 23.07 -18.28
C GLN A 269 -7.90 22.67 -19.74
N ASN A 270 -7.74 21.37 -20.01
CA ASN A 270 -7.51 20.84 -21.37
C ASN A 270 -8.78 20.60 -22.16
N PHE A 271 -9.91 20.42 -21.48
CA PHE A 271 -11.23 20.23 -22.05
C PHE A 271 -12.22 21.16 -21.36
N PRO A 272 -12.28 22.45 -21.75
CA PRO A 272 -13.14 23.45 -21.09
C PRO A 272 -14.63 23.09 -21.06
N ASP A 273 -15.09 22.34 -22.06
CA ASP A 273 -16.49 21.90 -22.20
C ASP A 273 -16.76 20.54 -21.50
N ILE A 274 -15.84 20.06 -20.65
CA ILE A 274 -16.00 18.78 -19.96
C ILE A 274 -17.22 18.77 -19.06
N LYS A 275 -18.08 17.76 -19.25
CA LYS A 275 -19.26 17.54 -18.42
C LYS A 275 -18.88 16.81 -17.16
N GLU A 276 -19.28 17.32 -16.00
CA GLU A 276 -19.12 16.63 -14.71
C GLU A 276 -20.39 15.89 -14.30
N TYR A 277 -20.18 14.67 -13.78
CA TYR A 277 -21.20 13.87 -13.12
C TYR A 277 -20.70 13.48 -11.73
N LEU A 278 -21.56 13.64 -10.72
CA LEU A 278 -21.23 13.30 -9.33
C LEU A 278 -22.01 12.06 -8.91
N LEU A 279 -21.32 11.01 -8.48
CA LEU A 279 -21.94 9.80 -7.96
C LEU A 279 -21.71 9.72 -6.46
N GLU A 280 -22.68 10.22 -5.70
CA GLU A 280 -22.61 10.33 -4.24
C GLU A 280 -23.36 9.21 -3.52
N GLN A 281 -24.31 8.53 -4.17
CA GLN A 281 -25.01 7.40 -3.59
C GLN A 281 -24.12 6.17 -3.51
N ASN A 282 -23.94 5.67 -2.29
CA ASN A 282 -23.14 4.47 -1.99
C ASN A 282 -24.07 3.24 -1.86
N TYR A 283 -23.69 2.15 -2.52
CA TYR A 283 -24.41 0.87 -2.49
C TYR A 283 -23.71 -0.20 -1.64
N ARG A 284 -22.51 0.10 -1.11
CA ARG A 284 -21.68 -0.86 -0.39
C ARG A 284 -21.91 -0.81 1.11
N SER A 285 -21.66 0.33 1.72
CA SER A 285 -21.58 0.51 3.17
C SER A 285 -22.85 1.10 3.77
N ASN A 286 -23.06 0.94 5.06
CA ASN A 286 -24.06 1.68 5.82
C ASN A 286 -23.62 3.12 6.09
N GLN A 287 -24.55 4.00 6.53
CA GLN A 287 -24.28 5.43 6.69
C GLN A 287 -23.25 5.72 7.77
N THR A 288 -23.24 4.97 8.89
CA THR A 288 -22.23 5.15 9.98
C THR A 288 -20.80 5.01 9.45
N ILE A 289 -20.55 4.01 8.60
CA ILE A 289 -19.22 3.81 7.98
C ILE A 289 -18.87 4.96 7.03
N LEU A 290 -19.86 5.44 6.25
CA LEU A 290 -19.64 6.53 5.32
C LEU A 290 -19.37 7.85 6.02
N ASP A 291 -20.09 8.13 7.09
CA ASP A 291 -19.89 9.34 7.89
C ASP A 291 -18.51 9.35 8.51
N ALA A 292 -18.07 8.24 9.11
CA ALA A 292 -16.72 8.11 9.64
C ALA A 292 -15.63 8.29 8.55
N ALA A 293 -15.81 7.65 7.38
CA ALA A 293 -14.88 7.82 6.27
C ALA A 293 -14.84 9.27 5.78
N THR A 294 -15.99 9.93 5.71
CA THR A 294 -16.12 11.34 5.30
C THR A 294 -15.43 12.27 6.30
N GLN A 295 -15.59 12.03 7.59
CA GLN A 295 -14.93 12.85 8.62
C GLN A 295 -13.40 12.70 8.52
N VAL A 296 -12.88 11.48 8.42
CA VAL A 296 -11.45 11.26 8.24
C VAL A 296 -10.92 11.99 6.99
N ILE A 297 -11.55 11.84 5.83
CA ILE A 297 -11.05 12.42 4.58
C ILE A 297 -11.26 13.93 4.48
N SER A 298 -12.20 14.52 5.23
CA SER A 298 -12.55 15.94 5.19
C SER A 298 -11.41 16.88 5.57
N HIS A 299 -10.38 16.36 6.25
CA HIS A 299 -9.17 17.09 6.61
C HIS A 299 -8.19 17.25 5.43
N ASN A 300 -8.40 16.57 4.31
CA ASN A 300 -7.64 16.81 3.09
C ASN A 300 -8.16 18.07 2.40
N THR A 301 -7.26 18.92 1.94
CA THR A 301 -7.59 20.22 1.34
C THR A 301 -7.22 20.34 -0.12
N THR A 302 -6.45 19.40 -0.65
CA THR A 302 -5.86 19.48 -1.99
C THR A 302 -6.78 19.03 -3.12
N HIS A 303 -7.94 18.45 -2.81
CA HIS A 303 -8.91 17.94 -3.79
C HIS A 303 -10.36 18.04 -3.27
N PRO A 304 -11.36 18.06 -4.17
CA PRO A 304 -12.76 18.02 -3.77
C PRO A 304 -13.14 16.69 -3.13
N ILE A 305 -14.06 16.73 -2.16
CA ILE A 305 -14.57 15.56 -1.43
C ILE A 305 -16.07 15.47 -1.69
N LEU A 306 -16.54 14.29 -2.09
CA LEU A 306 -17.95 14.02 -2.32
C LEU A 306 -18.66 13.72 -1.00
N LYS A 307 -19.92 14.15 -0.90
CA LYS A 307 -20.78 13.84 0.25
C LYS A 307 -21.51 12.52 0.01
N LEU A 308 -20.95 11.44 0.53
CA LEU A 308 -21.54 10.12 0.33
C LEU A 308 -22.77 9.91 1.21
N TRP A 309 -23.79 9.28 0.62
CA TRP A 309 -25.01 8.88 1.30
C TRP A 309 -25.49 7.51 0.81
N THR A 310 -26.35 6.84 1.57
CA THR A 310 -26.87 5.51 1.23
C THR A 310 -28.31 5.35 1.70
N ASP A 311 -29.09 4.52 0.96
CA ASP A 311 -30.42 4.09 1.37
C ASP A 311 -30.39 2.93 2.37
N LYS A 312 -29.20 2.39 2.67
CA LYS A 312 -29.06 1.32 3.67
C LYS A 312 -29.38 1.84 5.08
N PRO A 313 -29.87 0.96 5.97
CA PRO A 313 -30.10 1.34 7.35
C PRO A 313 -28.84 1.94 8.00
N LEU A 314 -29.06 2.84 8.96
CA LEU A 314 -27.99 3.32 9.83
C LEU A 314 -27.33 2.11 10.50
N GLY A 315 -26.05 1.94 10.31
CA GLY A 315 -25.29 0.81 10.85
C GLY A 315 -25.05 0.94 12.35
N ASN A 316 -24.49 -0.13 12.95
CA ASN A 316 -23.98 -0.06 14.30
C ASN A 316 -22.82 0.94 14.38
N ARG A 317 -22.54 1.43 15.58
CA ARG A 317 -21.34 2.20 15.84
C ARG A 317 -20.08 1.41 15.47
N ILE A 318 -19.04 2.13 15.12
CA ILE A 318 -17.72 1.56 14.84
C ILE A 318 -17.09 1.14 16.14
N THR A 319 -16.77 -0.13 16.29
CA THR A 319 -16.14 -0.61 17.51
C THR A 319 -14.65 -0.30 17.48
N CYS A 320 -14.22 0.47 18.48
CA CYS A 320 -12.80 0.78 18.69
C CYS A 320 -12.31 0.09 19.95
N PHE A 321 -11.24 -0.71 19.88
CA PHE A 321 -10.68 -1.32 21.07
C PHE A 321 -9.16 -1.20 21.17
N GLU A 322 -8.72 -1.04 22.38
CA GLU A 322 -7.33 -0.98 22.78
C GLU A 322 -6.84 -2.37 23.20
N ALA A 323 -5.65 -2.73 22.73
CA ALA A 323 -4.93 -3.91 23.19
C ALA A 323 -3.66 -3.49 23.98
N GLU A 324 -3.20 -4.37 24.85
CA GLU A 324 -1.96 -4.13 25.60
C GLU A 324 -0.74 -4.09 24.66
N ASN A 325 -0.70 -5.05 23.74
CA ASN A 325 0.36 -5.16 22.73
C ASN A 325 -0.17 -5.80 21.44
N GLY A 326 0.65 -5.80 20.37
CA GLY A 326 0.25 -6.31 19.06
C GLY A 326 -0.15 -7.79 19.05
N ASN A 327 0.42 -8.64 19.89
CA ASN A 327 0.01 -10.04 19.99
C ASN A 327 -1.36 -10.18 20.68
N THR A 328 -1.61 -9.37 21.69
CA THR A 328 -2.92 -9.32 22.37
C THR A 328 -3.99 -8.78 21.42
N GLU A 329 -3.65 -7.78 20.58
CA GLU A 329 -4.52 -7.27 19.52
C GLU A 329 -4.94 -8.40 18.57
N ALA A 330 -3.98 -9.16 18.05
CA ALA A 330 -4.25 -10.28 17.16
C ALA A 330 -5.12 -11.36 17.81
N LYS A 331 -4.81 -11.74 19.07
CA LYS A 331 -5.60 -12.73 19.82
C LYS A 331 -7.04 -12.28 20.05
N LYS A 332 -7.26 -11.00 20.38
CA LYS A 332 -8.62 -10.44 20.56
C LYS A 332 -9.42 -10.53 19.27
N ILE A 333 -8.84 -10.13 18.15
CA ILE A 333 -9.50 -10.20 16.83
C ILE A 333 -9.84 -11.65 16.48
N VAL A 334 -8.91 -12.58 16.66
CA VAL A 334 -9.14 -13.99 16.37
C VAL A 334 -10.25 -14.59 17.27
N ASN A 335 -10.27 -14.25 18.55
CA ASN A 335 -11.33 -14.65 19.46
C ASN A 335 -12.69 -14.07 19.04
N PHE A 336 -12.70 -12.81 18.59
CA PHE A 336 -13.90 -12.18 18.06
C PHE A 336 -14.41 -12.91 16.80
N ILE A 337 -13.53 -13.19 15.84
CA ILE A 337 -13.87 -13.96 14.64
C ILE A 337 -14.47 -15.32 15.03
N ARG A 338 -13.83 -16.03 15.96
CA ARG A 338 -14.29 -17.36 16.43
C ARG A 338 -15.67 -17.31 17.07
N SER A 339 -15.98 -16.27 17.84
CA SER A 339 -17.26 -16.15 18.56
C SER A 339 -18.41 -15.61 17.70
N HIS A 340 -18.13 -14.86 16.63
CA HIS A 340 -19.13 -14.15 15.83
C HIS A 340 -19.24 -14.65 14.37
N SER A 341 -18.42 -15.63 13.97
CA SER A 341 -18.46 -16.19 12.60
C SER A 341 -19.53 -17.25 12.38
N SER A 342 -20.32 -17.64 13.41
CA SER A 342 -21.42 -18.58 13.23
C SER A 342 -22.48 -17.97 12.32
N GLY A 343 -22.57 -18.50 11.07
CA GLY A 343 -23.48 -18.02 10.03
C GLY A 343 -22.89 -17.03 9.02
N MET A 344 -21.60 -16.69 9.11
CA MET A 344 -20.89 -15.86 8.14
C MET A 344 -19.76 -16.66 7.47
N GLU A 345 -19.57 -16.49 6.17
CA GLU A 345 -18.41 -17.06 5.48
C GLU A 345 -17.13 -16.32 5.93
N LEU A 346 -16.08 -17.06 6.28
CA LEU A 346 -14.80 -16.44 6.70
C LEU A 346 -14.19 -15.56 5.59
N GLY A 347 -14.49 -15.85 4.33
CA GLY A 347 -14.08 -15.05 3.18
C GLY A 347 -14.68 -13.64 3.13
N GLU A 348 -15.72 -13.37 3.91
CA GLU A 348 -16.34 -12.05 4.06
C GLU A 348 -15.69 -11.19 5.17
N ILE A 349 -14.65 -11.72 5.82
CA ILE A 349 -13.89 -11.04 6.88
C ILE A 349 -12.51 -10.65 6.35
N ALA A 350 -12.11 -9.41 6.58
CA ALA A 350 -10.78 -8.91 6.25
C ALA A 350 -10.08 -8.26 7.46
N ILE A 351 -8.79 -8.54 7.59
CA ILE A 351 -7.87 -7.85 8.50
C ILE A 351 -6.93 -7.01 7.64
N LEU A 352 -7.05 -5.68 7.76
CA LEU A 352 -6.32 -4.71 6.97
C LEU A 352 -5.25 -4.03 7.81
N TYR A 353 -4.01 -4.05 7.33
CA TYR A 353 -2.87 -3.44 8.01
C TYR A 353 -2.10 -2.49 7.08
N ARG A 354 -1.31 -1.58 7.66
CA ARG A 354 -0.52 -0.60 6.90
C ARG A 354 0.76 -1.21 6.32
N THR A 355 1.48 -1.99 7.09
CA THR A 355 2.74 -2.61 6.68
C THR A 355 2.66 -4.13 6.71
N ASN A 356 3.38 -4.77 5.80
CA ASN A 356 3.40 -6.23 5.72
C ASN A 356 3.94 -6.90 6.99
N ALA A 357 4.80 -6.23 7.75
CA ALA A 357 5.34 -6.76 9.01
C ALA A 357 4.25 -7.08 10.03
N GLN A 358 3.18 -6.27 10.05
CA GLN A 358 2.06 -6.47 10.99
C GLN A 358 1.32 -7.81 10.80
N SER A 359 1.37 -8.42 9.59
CA SER A 359 0.62 -9.65 9.32
C SER A 359 1.03 -10.82 10.21
N ARG A 360 2.29 -10.88 10.65
CA ARG A 360 2.83 -12.01 11.43
C ARG A 360 1.98 -12.34 12.67
N ALA A 361 1.68 -11.36 13.49
CA ALA A 361 0.92 -11.60 14.72
C ALA A 361 -0.47 -12.19 14.44
N PHE A 362 -1.12 -11.74 13.35
CA PHE A 362 -2.42 -12.25 12.91
C PHE A 362 -2.30 -13.64 12.27
N GLU A 363 -1.28 -13.88 11.46
CA GLU A 363 -0.97 -15.18 10.87
C GLU A 363 -0.80 -16.23 11.97
N GLU A 364 0.03 -15.96 12.98
CA GLU A 364 0.28 -16.86 14.11
C GLU A 364 -0.96 -17.09 14.96
N ALA A 365 -1.72 -16.04 15.28
CA ALA A 365 -2.92 -16.15 16.10
C ALA A 365 -4.04 -16.96 15.40
N LEU A 366 -4.24 -16.76 14.09
CA LEU A 366 -5.19 -17.53 13.26
C LEU A 366 -4.77 -19.00 13.20
N MET A 367 -3.50 -19.29 12.97
CA MET A 367 -2.96 -20.66 12.92
C MET A 367 -3.12 -21.38 14.26
N GLN A 368 -2.74 -20.74 15.38
CA GLN A 368 -2.92 -21.30 16.72
C GLN A 368 -4.39 -21.61 17.05
N SER A 369 -5.31 -20.88 16.45
CA SER A 369 -6.74 -21.05 16.63
C SER A 369 -7.38 -21.99 15.60
N GLY A 370 -6.63 -22.53 14.67
CA GLY A 370 -7.12 -23.41 13.60
C GLY A 370 -8.05 -22.72 12.60
N ILE A 371 -7.95 -21.39 12.48
CA ILE A 371 -8.77 -20.61 11.54
C ILE A 371 -8.00 -20.45 10.23
N PRO A 372 -8.55 -20.94 9.09
CA PRO A 372 -7.91 -20.77 7.79
C PRO A 372 -7.82 -19.29 7.40
N TYR A 373 -6.70 -18.90 6.81
CA TYR A 373 -6.50 -17.55 6.32
C TYR A 373 -5.81 -17.52 4.96
N LYS A 374 -6.04 -16.43 4.22
CA LYS A 374 -5.42 -16.16 2.93
C LYS A 374 -4.71 -14.81 2.96
N LEU A 375 -3.44 -14.83 2.59
CA LEU A 375 -2.66 -13.59 2.45
C LEU A 375 -2.78 -13.05 1.02
N ILE A 376 -3.38 -11.88 0.86
CA ILE A 376 -3.60 -11.25 -0.46
C ILE A 376 -2.49 -10.23 -0.74
N GLY A 377 -1.81 -10.39 -1.87
CA GLY A 377 -0.75 -9.47 -2.31
C GLY A 377 0.56 -9.58 -1.53
N GLY A 378 0.72 -10.61 -0.71
CA GLY A 378 1.91 -10.81 0.12
C GLY A 378 2.43 -12.25 0.12
N THR A 379 3.56 -12.43 0.80
CA THR A 379 4.16 -13.73 1.11
C THR A 379 4.06 -13.95 2.62
N LYS A 380 3.73 -15.17 3.06
CA LYS A 380 3.68 -15.53 4.49
C LYS A 380 4.96 -15.08 5.20
N PHE A 381 4.85 -14.63 6.44
CA PHE A 381 5.94 -13.93 7.13
C PHE A 381 7.26 -14.72 7.12
N TYR A 382 7.22 -15.97 7.57
CA TYR A 382 8.43 -16.81 7.61
C TYR A 382 8.91 -17.32 6.23
N GLU A 383 8.16 -17.07 5.17
CA GLU A 383 8.56 -17.36 3.80
C GLU A 383 9.22 -16.17 3.10
N ARG A 384 9.15 -14.97 3.69
CA ARG A 384 9.77 -13.76 3.13
C ARG A 384 11.27 -13.92 3.02
N LYS A 385 11.80 -13.40 1.92
CA LYS A 385 13.22 -13.59 1.58
C LYS A 385 14.16 -13.12 2.68
N GLU A 386 13.97 -11.91 3.19
CA GLU A 386 14.77 -11.30 4.25
C GLU A 386 14.67 -12.05 5.56
N VAL A 387 13.48 -12.54 5.91
CA VAL A 387 13.26 -13.37 7.10
C VAL A 387 13.98 -14.71 6.97
N LYS A 388 13.83 -15.40 5.83
CA LYS A 388 14.56 -16.64 5.54
C LYS A 388 16.07 -16.44 5.50
N ASP A 389 16.56 -15.29 5.01
CA ASP A 389 18.00 -14.98 4.98
C ASP A 389 18.56 -14.90 6.40
N VAL A 390 17.89 -14.22 7.31
CA VAL A 390 18.32 -14.04 8.69
C VAL A 390 18.19 -15.35 9.48
N ILE A 391 17.10 -16.09 9.30
CA ILE A 391 16.92 -17.44 9.89
C ILE A 391 18.01 -18.40 9.41
N ALA A 392 18.45 -18.30 8.15
CA ALA A 392 19.53 -19.13 7.63
C ALA A 392 20.87 -18.89 8.33
N TYR A 393 21.20 -17.62 8.67
CA TYR A 393 22.38 -17.34 9.51
C TYR A 393 22.27 -18.03 10.87
N LEU A 394 21.10 -17.92 11.51
CA LEU A 394 20.86 -18.51 12.82
C LEU A 394 20.98 -20.04 12.78
N ARG A 395 20.33 -20.70 11.80
CA ARG A 395 20.38 -22.17 11.60
C ARG A 395 21.81 -22.64 11.37
N TYR A 396 22.56 -21.96 10.51
CA TYR A 396 23.95 -22.32 10.22
C TYR A 396 24.88 -22.10 11.41
N ALA A 397 24.60 -21.08 12.24
CA ALA A 397 25.35 -20.84 13.48
C ALA A 397 25.21 -22.02 14.45
N LEU A 398 24.04 -22.63 14.54
CA LEU A 398 23.77 -23.78 15.41
C LEU A 398 24.17 -25.12 14.77
N ASN A 399 24.14 -25.21 13.45
CA ASN A 399 24.46 -26.41 12.71
C ASN A 399 25.22 -26.07 11.42
N SER A 400 26.53 -26.14 11.47
CA SER A 400 27.43 -25.88 10.34
C SER A 400 27.30 -26.91 9.19
N PHE A 401 26.59 -28.03 9.41
CA PHE A 401 26.30 -29.01 8.38
C PHE A 401 25.01 -28.71 7.59
N ASP A 402 24.25 -27.66 7.96
CA ASP A 402 23.07 -27.24 7.19
C ASP A 402 23.49 -26.62 5.84
N LEU A 403 23.55 -27.48 4.82
CA LEU A 403 23.93 -27.09 3.45
C LEU A 403 22.93 -26.10 2.81
N VAL A 404 21.67 -26.18 3.17
CA VAL A 404 20.64 -25.28 2.62
C VAL A 404 20.87 -23.85 3.11
N SER A 405 21.05 -23.70 4.43
CA SER A 405 21.38 -22.42 5.04
C SER A 405 22.73 -21.88 4.56
N PHE A 406 23.74 -22.75 4.47
CA PHE A 406 25.06 -22.39 3.92
C PHE A 406 24.98 -21.81 2.51
N GLN A 407 24.32 -22.52 1.58
CA GLN A 407 24.18 -22.05 0.20
C GLN A 407 23.39 -20.73 0.13
N ARG A 408 22.47 -20.54 1.04
CA ARG A 408 21.68 -19.31 1.10
C ARG A 408 22.52 -18.12 1.55
N ILE A 409 23.26 -18.26 2.65
CA ILE A 409 24.09 -17.17 3.21
C ILE A 409 25.26 -16.82 2.28
N GLN A 410 25.86 -17.79 1.58
CA GLN A 410 26.88 -17.51 0.57
C GLN A 410 26.39 -16.57 -0.55
N LYS A 411 25.14 -16.74 -0.99
CA LYS A 411 24.52 -15.86 -2.02
C LYS A 411 24.28 -14.43 -1.54
N LEU A 412 24.37 -14.18 -0.22
CA LEU A 412 24.20 -12.84 0.36
C LEU A 412 25.43 -11.95 0.21
N GLY A 413 26.56 -12.52 -0.20
CA GLY A 413 27.81 -11.81 -0.50
C GLY A 413 29.02 -12.37 0.24
N LYS A 414 30.13 -12.52 -0.48
CA LYS A 414 31.39 -13.10 0.05
C LYS A 414 31.92 -12.39 1.30
N ARG A 415 31.88 -11.04 1.31
CA ARG A 415 32.35 -10.24 2.45
C ARG A 415 31.52 -10.50 3.72
N ARG A 416 30.18 -10.55 3.61
CA ARG A 416 29.28 -10.86 4.72
C ARG A 416 29.50 -12.26 5.25
N PHE A 417 29.63 -13.21 4.34
CA PHE A 417 29.91 -14.59 4.69
C PHE A 417 31.25 -14.74 5.41
N SER A 418 32.33 -14.07 4.96
CA SER A 418 33.64 -14.10 5.63
C SER A 418 33.55 -13.56 7.05
N LYS A 419 32.97 -12.38 7.25
CA LYS A 419 32.78 -11.78 8.58
C LYS A 419 32.00 -12.71 9.52
N PHE A 420 30.91 -13.28 9.03
CA PHE A 420 30.09 -14.22 9.79
C PHE A 420 30.86 -15.50 10.14
N ASN A 421 31.60 -16.06 9.18
CA ASN A 421 32.36 -17.28 9.37
C ASN A 421 33.50 -17.10 10.38
N GLU A 422 34.21 -15.95 10.32
CA GLU A 422 35.23 -15.59 11.30
C GLU A 422 34.68 -15.43 12.73
N TRP A 423 33.48 -14.92 12.83
CA TRP A 423 32.80 -14.74 14.11
C TRP A 423 32.31 -16.08 14.65
N ILE A 424 31.64 -16.91 13.85
CA ILE A 424 31.08 -18.19 14.32
C ILE A 424 32.14 -19.19 14.76
N GLN A 425 33.36 -19.17 14.14
CA GLN A 425 34.45 -20.01 14.54
C GLN A 425 34.96 -19.75 15.97
N LYS A 426 34.63 -18.59 16.53
CA LYS A 426 35.02 -18.19 17.91
C LYS A 426 33.91 -18.50 18.92
N GLN A 427 32.74 -18.96 18.46
CA GLN A 427 31.59 -19.21 19.31
C GLN A 427 31.51 -20.69 19.73
N ASN A 428 30.91 -20.91 20.88
CA ASN A 428 30.57 -22.25 21.35
C ASN A 428 29.15 -22.60 20.99
N THR A 429 28.93 -23.56 20.11
CA THR A 429 27.59 -23.97 19.63
C THR A 429 26.63 -24.34 20.77
N SER A 430 27.14 -24.94 21.86
CA SER A 430 26.29 -25.30 23.00
C SER A 430 25.78 -24.07 23.76
N GLU A 431 26.53 -22.99 23.80
CA GLU A 431 26.14 -21.72 24.42
C GLU A 431 25.13 -21.00 23.54
N LEU A 432 25.32 -21.00 22.19
CA LEU A 432 24.40 -20.41 21.24
C LEU A 432 22.99 -21.04 21.27
N LEU A 433 22.87 -22.34 21.57
CA LEU A 433 21.59 -23.03 21.69
C LEU A 433 20.73 -22.49 22.84
N THR A 434 21.37 -22.12 23.94
CA THR A 434 20.72 -21.61 25.16
C THR A 434 20.66 -20.09 25.23
N GLU A 435 21.37 -19.42 24.33
CA GLU A 435 21.38 -17.95 24.26
C GLU A 435 20.02 -17.40 23.84
N ASN A 436 19.70 -16.17 24.31
CA ASN A 436 18.51 -15.44 23.85
C ASN A 436 18.59 -15.17 22.36
N PRO A 437 17.61 -15.62 21.56
CA PRO A 437 17.67 -15.54 20.10
C PRO A 437 17.69 -14.09 19.58
N ALA A 438 17.12 -13.13 20.31
CA ALA A 438 17.15 -11.73 19.89
C ALA A 438 18.55 -11.12 20.01
N SER A 439 19.31 -11.47 21.07
CA SER A 439 20.70 -11.06 21.22
C SER A 439 21.55 -11.63 20.07
N LEU A 440 21.44 -12.93 19.86
CA LEU A 440 22.19 -13.62 18.82
C LEU A 440 21.85 -13.09 17.40
N LEU A 441 20.60 -12.85 17.12
CA LEU A 441 20.16 -12.25 15.85
C LEU A 441 20.71 -10.84 15.66
N LYS A 442 20.74 -10.03 16.73
CA LYS A 442 21.30 -8.68 16.67
C LYS A 442 22.80 -8.71 16.36
N ASP A 443 23.55 -9.58 17.03
CA ASP A 443 24.98 -9.76 16.77
C ASP A 443 25.25 -10.19 15.33
N ILE A 444 24.46 -11.14 14.81
CA ILE A 444 24.53 -11.59 13.41
C ILE A 444 24.26 -10.44 12.45
N LEU A 445 23.24 -9.62 12.69
CA LEU A 445 22.89 -8.50 11.84
C LEU A 445 23.98 -7.43 11.82
N ASP A 446 24.57 -7.13 12.98
CA ASP A 446 25.64 -6.14 13.16
C ASP A 446 26.93 -6.62 12.48
N ILE A 447 27.35 -7.87 12.72
CA ILE A 447 28.59 -8.43 12.14
C ILE A 447 28.51 -8.54 10.62
N THR A 448 27.34 -8.92 10.10
CA THR A 448 27.14 -9.13 8.66
C THR A 448 26.82 -7.85 7.91
N ASP A 449 26.56 -6.74 8.59
CA ASP A 449 26.01 -5.52 7.99
C ASP A 449 24.76 -5.83 7.13
N TYR A 450 23.91 -6.79 7.57
CA TYR A 450 22.82 -7.29 6.73
C TYR A 450 21.80 -6.21 6.40
N LEU A 451 21.45 -5.35 7.37
CA LEU A 451 20.48 -4.27 7.19
C LEU A 451 20.97 -3.17 6.24
N ASP A 452 22.28 -3.11 5.99
CA ASP A 452 22.87 -2.19 5.00
C ASP A 452 22.34 -2.42 3.58
N LYS A 453 21.81 -3.62 3.31
CA LYS A 453 21.11 -3.89 2.03
C LYS A 453 19.87 -3.04 1.84
N PHE A 454 19.29 -2.54 2.93
CA PHE A 454 18.03 -1.81 2.97
C PHE A 454 18.18 -0.33 3.38
N LYS A 455 19.42 0.21 3.35
CA LYS A 455 19.71 1.61 3.72
C LYS A 455 18.92 2.67 2.94
N ARG A 456 18.37 2.31 1.76
CA ARG A 456 17.60 3.24 0.95
C ARG A 456 16.15 3.25 1.38
N GLN A 457 15.60 4.45 1.45
CA GLN A 457 14.23 4.70 1.88
C GLN A 457 13.20 4.45 0.76
N THR A 458 13.27 3.30 0.07
CA THR A 458 12.18 2.83 -0.79
C THR A 458 11.17 2.07 0.06
N GLU A 459 9.89 2.09 -0.28
CA GLU A 459 8.86 1.33 0.44
C GLU A 459 9.23 -0.15 0.57
N GLU A 460 9.70 -0.78 -0.51
CA GLU A 460 10.13 -2.18 -0.49
C GLU A 460 11.26 -2.46 0.52
N ASN A 461 12.26 -1.58 0.61
CA ASN A 461 13.37 -1.77 1.54
C ASN A 461 12.95 -1.50 2.99
N LEU A 462 12.03 -0.60 3.20
CA LEU A 462 11.49 -0.29 4.52
C LEU A 462 10.58 -1.43 5.01
N ASP A 463 9.75 -1.99 4.13
CA ASP A 463 8.99 -3.20 4.44
C ASP A 463 9.92 -4.37 4.80
N ARG A 464 11.00 -4.56 4.04
CA ARG A 464 11.98 -5.61 4.33
C ARG A 464 12.71 -5.39 5.64
N LYS A 465 13.08 -4.14 5.90
CA LYS A 465 13.69 -3.76 7.18
C LYS A 465 12.71 -4.03 8.32
N ALA A 466 11.46 -3.57 8.19
CA ALA A 466 10.40 -3.82 9.15
C ALA A 466 10.15 -5.34 9.39
N ASN A 467 10.25 -6.16 8.34
CA ASN A 467 10.15 -7.62 8.48
C ASN A 467 11.29 -8.22 9.32
N VAL A 468 12.52 -7.73 9.17
CA VAL A 468 13.66 -8.20 10.00
C VAL A 468 13.50 -7.69 11.43
N GLU A 469 13.04 -6.47 11.62
CA GLU A 469 12.77 -5.88 12.94
C GLU A 469 11.64 -6.63 13.66
N GLU A 470 10.60 -7.02 12.93
CA GLU A 470 9.53 -7.86 13.46
C GLU A 470 10.06 -9.24 13.88
N LEU A 471 10.98 -9.85 13.10
CA LEU A 471 11.63 -11.10 13.49
C LEU A 471 12.41 -10.96 14.81
N LEU A 472 13.14 -9.86 15.01
CA LEU A 472 13.80 -9.55 16.28
C LEU A 472 12.78 -9.41 17.42
N SER A 473 11.66 -8.75 17.17
CA SER A 473 10.60 -8.54 18.16
C SER A 473 9.98 -9.87 18.62
N VAL A 474 9.85 -10.82 17.69
CA VAL A 474 9.42 -12.19 18.03
C VAL A 474 10.47 -12.92 18.86
N ALA A 475 11.73 -12.82 18.44
CA ALA A 475 12.82 -13.53 19.07
C ALA A 475 12.98 -13.19 20.58
N VAL A 476 12.66 -11.94 20.96
CA VAL A 476 12.67 -11.51 22.39
C VAL A 476 11.73 -12.35 23.27
N GLN A 477 10.68 -12.96 22.70
CA GLN A 477 9.68 -13.73 23.45
C GLN A 477 10.14 -15.13 23.84
N PHE A 478 11.34 -15.55 23.40
CA PHE A 478 11.89 -16.89 23.62
C PHE A 478 13.11 -16.85 24.53
N ASP A 479 13.18 -17.78 25.45
CA ASP A 479 14.29 -17.89 26.39
C ASP A 479 15.55 -18.47 25.73
N SER A 480 15.41 -19.27 24.66
CA SER A 480 16.53 -19.91 23.98
C SER A 480 16.37 -19.95 22.46
N THR A 481 17.48 -19.91 21.75
CA THR A 481 17.52 -20.00 20.28
C THR A 481 16.97 -21.34 19.77
N ALA A 482 17.16 -22.43 20.50
CA ALA A 482 16.63 -23.71 20.16
C ALA A 482 15.08 -23.70 20.13
N GLN A 483 14.43 -23.17 21.18
CA GLN A 483 12.97 -23.04 21.24
C GLN A 483 12.44 -22.12 20.13
N PHE A 484 13.13 -21.05 19.84
CA PHE A 484 12.74 -20.13 18.75
C PHE A 484 12.72 -20.82 17.38
N LEU A 485 13.79 -21.55 17.03
CA LEU A 485 13.85 -22.27 15.75
C LEU A 485 12.87 -23.44 15.66
N GLU A 486 12.61 -24.14 16.77
CA GLU A 486 11.59 -25.17 16.85
C GLU A 486 10.20 -24.60 16.57
N ASN A 487 9.88 -23.47 17.21
CA ASN A 487 8.61 -22.77 16.96
C ASN A 487 8.44 -22.36 15.50
N ILE A 488 9.49 -21.80 14.87
CA ILE A 488 9.47 -21.47 13.45
C ILE A 488 9.22 -22.71 12.57
N ALA A 489 9.86 -23.83 12.88
CA ALA A 489 9.68 -25.06 12.12
C ALA A 489 8.24 -25.58 12.21
N LEU A 490 7.65 -25.60 13.42
CA LEU A 490 6.25 -25.99 13.63
C LEU A 490 5.25 -25.09 12.88
N ILE A 491 5.53 -23.78 12.84
CA ILE A 491 4.71 -22.83 12.07
C ILE A 491 4.80 -23.12 10.57
N GLN A 492 6.00 -23.42 10.06
CA GLN A 492 6.20 -23.70 8.63
C GLN A 492 5.53 -25.02 8.19
N ASP A 493 5.53 -26.05 9.01
CA ASP A 493 4.90 -27.35 8.69
C ASP A 493 3.37 -27.28 8.62
N ASN A 494 2.73 -26.47 9.47
CA ASN A 494 1.28 -26.27 9.44
C ASN A 494 0.78 -25.55 8.17
N VAL A 495 1.69 -25.00 7.36
CA VAL A 495 1.39 -24.25 6.12
C VAL A 495 1.14 -25.18 4.91
N PHE A 496 1.55 -26.46 4.95
CA PHE A 496 1.47 -27.38 3.81
C PHE A 496 0.10 -28.05 3.59
N ALA A 497 -0.93 -27.69 4.36
CA ALA A 497 -2.28 -28.28 4.26
C ALA A 497 -3.22 -27.58 3.26
N ASP A 498 -2.73 -26.69 2.40
CA ASP A 498 -3.56 -25.92 1.46
C ASP A 498 -3.87 -26.72 0.17
N GLY A 499 -5.10 -27.22 0.09
CA GLY A 499 -5.71 -27.80 -1.13
C GLY A 499 -6.77 -26.86 -1.73
N ASN A 500 -7.04 -26.97 -3.02
CA ASN A 500 -8.09 -26.38 -3.88
C ASN A 500 -8.46 -24.88 -3.74
N LYS A 501 -8.14 -24.11 -4.81
CA LYS A 501 -8.04 -22.64 -4.80
C LYS A 501 -9.33 -21.81 -4.75
N GLU A 502 -10.51 -22.29 -5.06
CA GLU A 502 -11.74 -21.47 -5.11
C GLU A 502 -12.70 -21.73 -3.93
N GLU A 503 -12.89 -22.95 -3.51
CA GLU A 503 -13.70 -23.25 -2.32
C GLU A 503 -13.02 -22.82 -1.03
N ASP A 504 -11.67 -22.86 -0.98
CA ASP A 504 -10.89 -22.42 0.17
C ASP A 504 -10.94 -20.91 0.38
N SER A 505 -11.18 -20.11 -0.68
CA SER A 505 -11.24 -18.65 -0.54
C SER A 505 -12.48 -18.16 0.22
N LYS A 506 -13.59 -18.90 0.17
CA LYS A 506 -14.80 -18.58 0.94
C LYS A 506 -14.69 -18.99 2.41
N ARG A 507 -13.81 -19.94 2.70
CA ARG A 507 -13.59 -20.48 4.04
C ARG A 507 -12.40 -19.90 4.78
N SER A 508 -11.75 -18.88 4.24
CA SER A 508 -10.52 -18.31 4.79
C SER A 508 -10.65 -16.81 5.06
N VAL A 509 -10.17 -16.36 6.22
CA VAL A 509 -10.07 -14.93 6.57
C VAL A 509 -9.05 -14.27 5.65
N ASN A 510 -9.35 -13.06 5.16
CA ASN A 510 -8.46 -12.33 4.28
C ASN A 510 -7.52 -11.41 5.08
N LEU A 511 -6.22 -11.60 4.90
CA LEU A 511 -5.16 -10.73 5.44
C LEU A 511 -4.51 -9.96 4.30
N MET A 512 -4.44 -8.63 4.41
CA MET A 512 -3.82 -7.82 3.36
C MET A 512 -3.41 -6.44 3.84
N SER A 513 -2.48 -5.82 3.10
CA SER A 513 -2.21 -4.41 3.31
C SER A 513 -3.37 -3.54 2.80
N LEU A 514 -3.50 -2.33 3.34
CA LEU A 514 -4.48 -1.33 2.90
C LEU A 514 -4.41 -1.06 1.38
N HIS A 515 -3.21 -1.01 0.81
CA HIS A 515 -3.03 -0.84 -0.64
C HIS A 515 -3.59 -2.00 -1.45
N SER A 516 -3.44 -3.23 -0.94
CA SER A 516 -3.98 -4.43 -1.61
C SER A 516 -5.50 -4.55 -1.47
N ALA A 517 -6.10 -3.84 -0.52
CA ALA A 517 -7.54 -3.84 -0.29
C ALA A 517 -8.32 -2.95 -1.27
N LYS A 518 -7.64 -2.06 -2.02
CA LYS A 518 -8.29 -1.22 -3.03
C LYS A 518 -9.00 -2.07 -4.07
N GLY A 519 -10.25 -1.74 -4.38
CA GLY A 519 -11.09 -2.50 -5.31
C GLY A 519 -11.77 -3.75 -4.72
N LEU A 520 -11.49 -4.10 -3.44
CA LEU A 520 -12.16 -5.18 -2.72
C LEU A 520 -13.21 -4.64 -1.75
N GLU A 521 -14.05 -5.55 -1.20
CA GLU A 521 -15.08 -5.21 -0.21
C GLU A 521 -15.44 -6.43 0.62
N PHE A 522 -15.76 -6.23 1.91
CA PHE A 522 -16.00 -7.30 2.88
C PHE A 522 -17.15 -6.93 3.82
N GLU A 523 -17.87 -7.93 4.32
CA GLU A 523 -18.93 -7.68 5.32
C GLU A 523 -18.36 -7.12 6.61
N VAL A 524 -17.22 -7.64 7.06
CA VAL A 524 -16.55 -7.24 8.30
C VAL A 524 -15.10 -6.88 8.00
N VAL A 525 -14.69 -5.70 8.44
CA VAL A 525 -13.30 -5.21 8.30
C VAL A 525 -12.72 -4.88 9.67
N PHE A 526 -11.56 -5.43 9.95
CA PHE A 526 -10.68 -5.01 11.04
C PHE A 526 -9.56 -4.15 10.45
N LEU A 527 -9.53 -2.87 10.81
CA LEU A 527 -8.46 -1.95 10.49
C LEU A 527 -7.54 -1.87 11.70
N VAL A 528 -6.35 -2.48 11.59
CA VAL A 528 -5.49 -2.77 12.74
C VAL A 528 -4.25 -1.89 12.78
N GLY A 529 -3.71 -1.71 14.00
CA GLY A 529 -2.51 -0.88 14.21
C GLY A 529 -2.78 0.60 13.95
N MET A 530 -3.93 1.08 14.38
CA MET A 530 -4.32 2.50 14.30
C MET A 530 -3.55 3.33 15.31
N GLU A 531 -2.25 3.52 15.04
CA GLU A 531 -1.27 4.17 15.92
C GLU A 531 -0.41 5.15 15.15
N GLU A 532 -0.05 6.27 15.78
CA GLU A 532 0.92 7.20 15.22
C GLU A 532 2.25 6.48 14.94
N GLY A 533 2.81 6.72 13.75
CA GLY A 533 4.01 6.02 13.27
C GLY A 533 3.74 4.75 12.48
N LEU A 534 2.54 4.15 12.61
CA LEU A 534 2.08 3.03 11.77
C LEU A 534 0.99 3.48 10.80
N MET A 535 -0.09 4.08 11.31
CA MET A 535 -1.19 4.62 10.54
C MET A 535 -1.68 5.93 11.20
N PRO A 536 -1.18 7.09 10.73
CA PRO A 536 -0.28 7.34 9.60
C PRO A 536 1.14 6.82 9.82
N HIS A 537 1.81 6.50 8.72
CA HIS A 537 3.19 6.03 8.76
C HIS A 537 4.15 7.15 9.20
N SER A 538 5.20 6.80 9.97
CA SER A 538 6.15 7.77 10.56
C SER A 538 6.76 8.76 9.55
N ARG A 539 6.96 8.34 8.29
CA ARG A 539 7.50 9.20 7.22
C ARG A 539 6.60 10.37 6.84
N SER A 540 5.29 10.18 6.96
CA SER A 540 4.29 11.18 6.54
C SER A 540 4.10 12.29 7.56
N MET A 541 4.74 12.19 8.73
CA MET A 541 4.54 13.12 9.85
C MET A 541 5.02 14.55 9.55
N THR A 542 6.01 14.70 8.69
CA THR A 542 6.64 15.99 8.35
C THR A 542 6.26 16.52 6.98
N ASP A 543 5.44 15.79 6.21
CA ASP A 543 5.07 16.13 4.84
C ASP A 543 3.55 16.10 4.68
N ASN A 544 2.95 17.25 4.41
CA ASN A 544 1.50 17.39 4.28
C ASN A 544 0.92 16.59 3.11
N GLU A 545 1.60 16.52 1.96
CA GLU A 545 1.11 15.74 0.80
C GLU A 545 1.11 14.24 1.13
N GLN A 546 2.15 13.75 1.80
CA GLN A 546 2.21 12.36 2.26
C GLN A 546 1.19 12.09 3.37
N MET A 547 0.94 13.03 4.27
CA MET A 547 -0.11 12.89 5.30
C MET A 547 -1.50 12.81 4.67
N GLU A 548 -1.78 13.59 3.64
CA GLU A 548 -3.03 13.48 2.89
C GLU A 548 -3.15 12.13 2.15
N GLU A 549 -2.04 11.55 1.67
CA GLU A 549 -2.05 10.21 1.08
C GLU A 549 -2.34 9.13 2.12
N GLU A 550 -1.73 9.19 3.32
CA GLU A 550 -2.05 8.29 4.43
C GLU A 550 -3.54 8.40 4.84
N ARG A 551 -4.10 9.60 4.82
CA ARG A 551 -5.51 9.84 5.10
C ARG A 551 -6.41 9.22 4.02
N ARG A 552 -6.05 9.33 2.73
CA ARG A 552 -6.74 8.62 1.64
C ARG A 552 -6.62 7.10 1.81
N LEU A 553 -5.49 6.62 2.27
CA LEU A 553 -5.31 5.19 2.53
C LEU A 553 -6.19 4.69 3.69
N CYS A 554 -6.33 5.48 4.76
CA CYS A 554 -7.28 5.21 5.84
C CYS A 554 -8.72 5.19 5.33
N TYR A 555 -9.13 6.20 4.55
CA TYR A 555 -10.42 6.28 3.89
C TYR A 555 -10.70 5.04 3.03
N VAL A 556 -9.71 4.59 2.24
CA VAL A 556 -9.82 3.35 1.47
C VAL A 556 -10.09 2.17 2.39
N GLY A 557 -9.36 2.03 3.51
CA GLY A 557 -9.55 0.96 4.48
C GLY A 557 -10.97 0.94 5.06
N ILE A 558 -11.44 2.07 5.56
CA ILE A 558 -12.77 2.25 6.15
C ILE A 558 -13.86 1.87 5.13
N THR A 559 -13.74 2.36 3.90
CA THR A 559 -14.73 2.13 2.83
C THR A 559 -14.69 0.72 2.23
N ARG A 560 -13.85 -0.19 2.74
CA ARG A 560 -13.92 -1.62 2.37
C ARG A 560 -15.01 -2.36 3.13
N ALA A 561 -15.45 -1.83 4.27
CA ALA A 561 -16.48 -2.44 5.10
C ALA A 561 -17.88 -2.21 4.53
N LYS A 562 -18.69 -3.28 4.49
CA LYS A 562 -20.11 -3.22 4.14
C LYS A 562 -21.00 -2.99 5.36
N THR A 563 -20.82 -3.80 6.39
CA THR A 563 -21.73 -3.83 7.55
C THR A 563 -21.06 -3.50 8.88
N LYS A 564 -19.82 -3.97 9.11
CA LYS A 564 -19.12 -3.79 10.39
C LYS A 564 -17.68 -3.36 10.17
N LEU A 565 -17.27 -2.34 10.92
CA LEU A 565 -15.91 -1.84 10.96
C LEU A 565 -15.39 -1.88 12.41
N TYR A 566 -14.21 -2.43 12.57
CA TYR A 566 -13.46 -2.44 13.81
C TYR A 566 -12.15 -1.68 13.62
N LEU A 567 -11.87 -0.74 14.52
CA LEU A 567 -10.60 -0.01 14.59
C LEU A 567 -9.84 -0.52 15.80
N THR A 568 -8.59 -0.92 15.62
CA THR A 568 -7.82 -1.48 16.73
C THR A 568 -6.44 -0.87 16.83
N TYR A 569 -5.94 -0.74 18.06
CA TYR A 569 -4.59 -0.24 18.33
C TYR A 569 -4.01 -0.90 19.58
N ALA A 570 -2.70 -0.90 19.70
CA ALA A 570 -1.98 -1.44 20.83
C ALA A 570 -1.25 -0.33 21.61
N ARG A 571 -1.27 -0.37 22.95
CA ARG A 571 -0.51 0.57 23.81
C ARG A 571 0.99 0.46 23.58
N THR A 572 1.46 -0.76 23.40
CA THR A 572 2.88 -1.02 23.20
C THR A 572 3.08 -1.93 22.00
N ARG A 573 4.13 -1.65 21.23
CA ARG A 573 4.63 -2.57 20.21
C ARG A 573 6.12 -2.75 20.41
N THR A 574 6.56 -3.96 20.20
CA THR A 574 7.99 -4.21 20.17
C THR A 574 8.51 -3.77 18.81
N GLN A 575 9.35 -2.75 18.80
CA GLN A 575 10.06 -2.30 17.60
C GLN A 575 11.56 -2.48 17.84
N TYR A 576 12.26 -3.14 16.92
CA TYR A 576 13.69 -3.46 17.07
C TYR A 576 14.03 -4.29 18.33
N GLY A 577 13.08 -5.11 18.79
CA GLY A 577 13.26 -5.84 20.05
C GLY A 577 13.05 -4.99 21.33
N ILE A 578 12.71 -3.71 21.19
CA ILE A 578 12.48 -2.78 22.31
C ILE A 578 10.99 -2.43 22.37
N PRO A 579 10.33 -2.56 23.54
CA PRO A 579 8.97 -2.08 23.72
C PRO A 579 8.88 -0.56 23.49
N SER A 580 8.03 -0.14 22.59
CA SER A 580 7.71 1.26 22.30
C SER A 580 6.25 1.52 22.66
N ALA A 581 5.97 2.60 23.38
CA ALA A 581 4.61 3.06 23.59
C ALA A 581 4.20 3.95 22.42
N ASN A 582 3.12 3.56 21.75
CA ASN A 582 2.56 4.32 20.65
C ASN A 582 1.31 5.05 21.10
N THR A 583 1.11 6.27 20.59
CA THR A 583 -0.15 7.00 20.77
C THR A 583 -1.18 6.53 19.75
N THR A 584 -2.44 6.64 20.11
CA THR A 584 -3.56 6.35 19.22
C THR A 584 -3.49 7.22 17.96
N SER A 585 -3.81 6.64 16.81
CA SER A 585 -3.84 7.33 15.53
C SER A 585 -4.73 8.57 15.56
N ARG A 586 -4.25 9.68 15.01
CA ARG A 586 -5.06 10.89 14.79
C ARG A 586 -6.31 10.62 13.96
N PHE A 587 -6.29 9.64 13.08
CA PHE A 587 -7.44 9.28 12.25
C PHE A 587 -8.61 8.70 13.06
N ILE A 588 -8.38 8.14 14.25
CA ILE A 588 -9.44 7.77 15.16
C ILE A 588 -10.08 9.02 15.77
N PHE A 589 -9.27 10.02 16.14
CA PHE A 589 -9.78 11.28 16.72
C PHE A 589 -10.51 12.15 15.67
N ASP A 590 -10.27 11.94 14.39
CA ASP A 590 -11.03 12.60 13.32
C ASP A 590 -12.48 12.10 13.22
N ILE A 591 -12.79 10.91 13.80
CA ILE A 591 -14.14 10.33 13.79
C ILE A 591 -14.92 10.82 15.01
N PRO A 592 -16.14 11.37 14.85
CA PRO A 592 -16.98 11.79 15.95
C PRO A 592 -17.27 10.68 16.96
N GLU A 593 -17.31 11.03 18.25
CA GLU A 593 -17.51 10.07 19.36
C GLU A 593 -18.87 9.34 19.30
N ASP A 594 -19.90 9.97 18.72
CA ASP A 594 -21.21 9.37 18.54
C ASP A 594 -21.23 8.23 17.50
N LEU A 595 -20.25 8.20 16.60
CA LEU A 595 -20.07 7.12 15.62
C LEU A 595 -19.20 5.97 16.14
N ILE A 596 -18.47 6.16 17.25
CA ILE A 596 -17.57 5.17 17.84
C ILE A 596 -18.15 4.62 19.13
N GLU A 597 -17.99 3.33 19.36
CA GLU A 597 -18.12 2.68 20.66
C GLU A 597 -16.77 2.09 21.07
N THR A 598 -16.31 2.47 22.25
CA THR A 598 -15.03 1.97 22.78
C THR A 598 -15.27 0.77 23.67
N GLU A 599 -14.75 -0.39 23.31
CA GLU A 599 -14.68 -1.56 24.18
C GLU A 599 -13.54 -1.35 25.20
N ILE A 600 -13.88 -0.81 26.36
CA ILE A 600 -12.96 -0.75 27.50
C ILE A 600 -13.03 -2.11 28.21
N GLU A 601 -11.93 -2.85 28.25
CA GLU A 601 -11.83 -3.99 29.15
C GLU A 601 -12.12 -3.52 30.59
N LYS A 602 -13.28 -3.92 31.12
CA LYS A 602 -13.48 -3.88 32.57
C LYS A 602 -12.43 -4.81 33.16
N LYS A 603 -11.31 -4.28 33.62
CA LYS A 603 -10.41 -5.02 34.48
C LYS A 603 -11.22 -5.41 35.71
N TYR A 604 -11.69 -6.65 35.74
CA TYR A 604 -12.10 -7.25 37.01
C TYR A 604 -10.82 -7.35 37.84
N TYR A 605 -10.60 -6.34 38.67
CA TYR A 605 -9.72 -6.50 39.80
C TYR A 605 -10.34 -7.60 40.66
N ASN A 606 -9.84 -8.82 40.48
CA ASN A 606 -10.12 -9.91 41.42
C ASN A 606 -9.47 -9.52 42.75
N ASN A 607 -10.25 -8.84 43.58
CA ASN A 607 -9.94 -8.60 45.00
C ASN A 607 -10.06 -9.93 45.76
N ASN A 608 -9.30 -10.93 45.38
CA ASN A 608 -9.15 -12.14 46.17
C ASN A 608 -7.66 -12.37 46.42
N SER A 609 -7.34 -12.22 47.63
CA SER A 609 -6.16 -12.60 48.38
C SER A 609 -5.31 -11.44 48.88
N TYR A 610 -5.63 -10.98 50.05
CA TYR A 610 -4.70 -10.99 51.19
C TYR A 610 -5.52 -10.71 52.46
N LYS A 611 -6.18 -11.75 53.01
CA LYS A 611 -6.33 -11.87 54.43
C LYS A 611 -4.99 -12.28 54.99
N ASN A 612 -4.28 -11.42 55.69
CA ASN A 612 -3.77 -11.77 57.01
C ASN A 612 -3.01 -10.61 57.64
N ASN A 613 -3.39 -10.53 58.92
CA ASN A 613 -2.68 -10.04 60.07
C ASN A 613 -2.77 -8.55 60.40
N SER A 614 -3.75 -8.38 61.25
CA SER A 614 -3.84 -7.37 62.30
C SER A 614 -2.51 -7.11 63.02
N TYR A 615 -2.10 -5.87 63.07
CA TYR A 615 -1.57 -5.27 64.29
C TYR A 615 -2.13 -3.85 64.41
N SER A 616 -3.01 -3.69 65.41
CA SER A 616 -3.50 -2.43 65.94
C SER A 616 -2.33 -1.63 66.51
N PHE A 617 -2.30 -0.33 66.25
CA PHE A 617 -2.05 0.64 67.34
C PHE A 617 -2.20 2.10 66.82
N TYR A 618 -3.02 2.83 67.59
CA TYR A 618 -3.14 4.28 67.80
C TYR A 618 -3.88 5.18 66.81
N LYS A 619 -5.10 5.52 67.26
CA LYS A 619 -5.68 6.81 67.67
C LYS A 619 -5.55 8.04 66.75
N ASN A 620 -6.73 8.45 66.28
CA ASN A 620 -7.29 9.81 66.24
C ASN A 620 -6.35 10.99 66.04
N GLU A 621 -6.48 11.62 64.84
CA GLU A 621 -6.55 13.07 64.71
C GLU A 621 -7.35 13.49 63.45
N LYS A 622 -8.19 14.55 63.61
CA LYS A 622 -9.08 15.10 62.58
C LYS A 622 -8.26 15.87 61.54
N PRO A 623 -8.66 15.87 60.26
CA PRO A 623 -7.98 16.66 59.26
C PRO A 623 -8.34 18.14 59.34
N SER A 624 -7.34 19.01 59.35
CA SER A 624 -7.43 20.45 59.11
C SER A 624 -7.44 20.75 57.58
N PRO A 625 -7.99 21.86 57.14
CA PRO A 625 -8.27 22.11 55.71
C PRO A 625 -7.02 22.40 54.89
N ALA A 626 -7.02 21.84 53.67
CA ALA A 626 -5.98 21.97 52.64
C ALA A 626 -5.67 23.43 52.30
N SER A 627 -4.38 23.75 52.35
CA SER A 627 -3.82 24.97 51.80
C SER A 627 -3.75 24.87 50.25
N LYS A 628 -4.20 25.94 49.62
CA LYS A 628 -4.13 26.13 48.13
C LYS A 628 -2.69 26.00 47.67
N ALA A 629 -2.44 25.12 46.69
CA ALA A 629 -1.21 25.08 45.93
C ALA A 629 -1.08 26.34 45.08
N ASP A 630 -0.03 27.08 45.31
CA ASP A 630 0.35 28.29 44.60
C ASP A 630 0.91 27.91 43.23
N THR A 631 0.09 28.04 42.18
CA THR A 631 0.55 27.90 40.81
C THR A 631 1.19 29.23 40.39
N ARG A 632 2.50 29.35 40.59
CA ARG A 632 3.28 30.45 39.96
C ARG A 632 3.29 30.29 38.45
N ARG A 633 2.54 31.15 37.74
CA ARG A 633 2.74 31.40 36.33
C ARG A 633 4.04 32.20 36.19
N ILE A 634 5.02 31.60 35.56
CA ILE A 634 6.20 32.33 35.08
C ILE A 634 5.75 33.08 33.84
N VAL A 635 5.64 34.42 33.96
CA VAL A 635 5.46 35.30 32.81
C VAL A 635 6.88 35.57 32.30
N VAL A 636 7.21 35.05 31.14
CA VAL A 636 8.48 35.32 30.47
C VAL A 636 8.25 36.59 29.63
N ASP A 637 9.11 37.56 29.79
CA ASP A 637 9.06 38.84 29.05
C ASP A 637 9.41 38.56 27.58
N ASP A 638 8.74 39.20 26.64
CA ASP A 638 8.92 38.97 25.19
C ASP A 638 10.35 39.26 24.72
N ASP A 639 11.07 40.17 25.39
CA ASP A 639 12.47 40.50 25.11
C ASP A 639 13.45 39.32 25.44
N ILE A 640 13.10 38.47 26.38
CA ILE A 640 13.88 37.28 26.75
C ILE A 640 13.65 36.14 25.71
N LEU A 641 12.45 36.06 25.15
CA LEU A 641 12.12 35.09 24.12
C LEU A 641 12.84 35.39 22.78
N GLU A 642 12.98 36.67 22.42
CA GLU A 642 13.77 37.07 21.24
C GLU A 642 15.26 36.81 21.40
N GLY A 643 15.84 36.99 22.59
CA GLY A 643 17.24 36.68 22.87
C GLY A 643 17.58 35.20 22.81
N VAL A 644 16.64 34.30 23.18
CA VAL A 644 16.80 32.85 23.06
C VAL A 644 16.73 32.38 21.61
N ILE A 645 15.84 32.98 20.81
CA ILE A 645 15.68 32.67 19.38
C ILE A 645 16.91 33.10 18.57
N ASN A 646 17.57 34.20 18.97
CA ASN A 646 18.75 34.74 18.29
C ASN A 646 20.08 34.10 18.79
N GLY A 647 20.04 33.20 19.78
CA GLY A 647 21.23 32.50 20.27
C GLY A 647 22.10 33.27 21.25
N ASP A 648 21.60 34.42 21.80
CA ASP A 648 22.34 35.28 22.70
C ASP A 648 22.24 34.87 24.19
N PHE A 649 21.37 33.87 24.54
CA PHE A 649 21.17 33.37 25.90
C PHE A 649 21.23 31.85 25.99
N ASP A 650 21.91 31.35 27.02
CA ASP A 650 22.06 29.94 27.32
C ASP A 650 20.93 29.47 28.25
N ILE A 651 20.05 28.60 27.73
CA ILE A 651 18.85 28.08 28.41
C ILE A 651 19.17 27.41 29.74
N ASP A 652 20.31 26.73 29.86
CA ASP A 652 20.70 25.99 31.07
C ASP A 652 21.03 26.92 32.26
N LYS A 653 21.32 28.20 32.02
CA LYS A 653 21.54 29.18 33.08
C LYS A 653 20.24 29.82 33.59
N LEU A 654 19.18 29.83 32.80
CA LEU A 654 17.88 30.38 33.17
C LEU A 654 17.03 29.43 34.02
N ILE A 655 17.24 28.12 33.90
CA ILE A 655 16.48 27.11 34.65
C ILE A 655 17.02 26.93 36.09
N ASN A 656 18.27 27.32 36.35
CA ASN A 656 18.94 27.13 37.64
C ASN A 656 19.12 28.43 38.47
N SER A 657 18.54 29.54 38.04
CA SER A 657 18.45 30.79 38.80
C SER A 657 17.02 31.00 39.33
#